data_1714eb374ca9c51579220e4246e418ef
#
_entry.id   1714eb374ca9c51579220e4246e418ef
#
_cell.length_a   1.000
_cell.length_b   1.000
_cell.length_c   1.000
_cell.angle_alpha   90.00
_cell.angle_beta   90.00
_cell.angle_gamma   90.00
#
_symmetry.space_group_name_H-M   'P 1'
#
loop_
_entity.id
_entity.type
_entity.pdbx_description
1 polymer ?
#
loop_
_entity_poly.entity_id
_entity_poly.type
_entity_poly.pdbx_seq_one_letter_code
_entity_poly.pdbx_strand_id
1 'polypeptide(L)'
;YNEAEIYYQDTELKAGVIIMDYVKNEVYAGRMRDSLGNYSQTPYFKQGENVVIPDSIRFNFDTQKALIWNSRTEQQAGLGQLGSDAMKVYASITKKENDSVYFLSEGKLTTSKDTINPDYYIRVRKAKFVPKKKVIAGLSNIYIADVPTPIAMPFAYFPLTSGRTAGVMMPTFGNDPDRGYFLQNMGYYVPINDYVDLTLTGDLYTNGSWGFRAQSVYSKRYKYRGNFNFRYENQVTSQKGFDDYSRGTIYNIQIAHSQDSKANPNSRLSASVNLGSSQYYRNSLLQQNLPNTQINNLSSSISYSRTFPAYPSVNVSLTATHNQNTNTDAVDLTLPTLQGSLERIFPFAKKDGIKKGAIQNINFQYDLNARNSIKTNSEDFLTSKMFDDAKVGARHRIPISTNFKVAKYFSLSLGGNYEDVWTLETYNQRYDAEAQEVVTDTIKGFDRFNQYSLSSSLGTTVYGTFNFGEDKKIQAIRHIMRPSVSYGWAPSFDQYYDEYINGVTGDTIEYTRFQNTLYGAPRSGKSSALSFSLANTLEAKVRDKDSTKLEPKKVMLLNSFNLSTGYNFQADSLNLSPVALTGGTNILDNKMSINFGANLDPYAIDNNGRRINTFNINNGGSLFRLTSARANISYSLSSKDFQPVKDREEYPTEGDAYVAASGGRTDDLFGKANNFDESRFDEMDDKEVENPIYQNKIEWDLRLQYAVTYSNSARQNEISNTSLMFSGNITLSPGWDVGVSSGYDFANKGFTVTQLRFRRDLKSFKLNFDWTPFGDFERWYFFIGIKSSILKDLKWENISQPPPR
;
A
#
# COMPACT_ATOMS: atom_id res chain seq x y z
N TYR A 1 48.45 -10.33 -42.28
CA TYR A 1 48.46 -11.48 -41.36
C TYR A 1 48.89 -10.98 -39.97
N ASN A 2 48.36 -11.60 -38.96
CA ASN A 2 48.67 -11.33 -37.51
C ASN A 2 48.27 -9.93 -37.06
N GLU A 3 47.20 -9.81 -36.32
CA GLU A 3 46.66 -8.53 -35.83
C GLU A 3 46.43 -7.50 -36.95
N ALA A 4 45.92 -7.96 -38.08
CA ALA A 4 45.66 -7.11 -39.24
C ALA A 4 44.47 -6.21 -38.99
N GLU A 5 44.60 -4.92 -39.35
CA GLU A 5 43.55 -3.88 -39.13
C GLU A 5 43.30 -3.11 -40.43
N ILE A 6 42.04 -2.81 -40.69
CA ILE A 6 41.60 -1.91 -41.77
C ILE A 6 40.64 -0.90 -41.20
N TYR A 7 40.88 0.35 -41.52
CA TYR A 7 40.00 1.48 -41.18
C TYR A 7 39.56 2.17 -42.48
N TYR A 8 38.29 2.23 -42.71
CA TYR A 8 37.73 2.87 -43.90
C TYR A 8 36.42 3.57 -43.54
N GLN A 9 36.39 4.90 -43.68
CA GLN A 9 35.24 5.74 -43.26
C GLN A 9 34.83 5.46 -41.81
N ASP A 10 33.61 4.95 -41.63
CA ASP A 10 33.02 4.55 -40.33
C ASP A 10 33.20 3.06 -39.99
N THR A 11 33.95 2.35 -40.86
CA THR A 11 34.15 0.89 -40.75
C THR A 11 35.55 0.60 -40.17
N GLU A 12 35.56 -0.22 -39.13
CA GLU A 12 36.75 -0.77 -38.48
C GLU A 12 36.68 -2.30 -38.56
N LEU A 13 37.72 -2.92 -39.15
CA LEU A 13 37.86 -4.36 -39.32
C LEU A 13 39.21 -4.81 -38.76
N LYS A 14 39.20 -5.62 -37.73
CA LYS A 14 40.40 -6.27 -37.17
C LYS A 14 40.27 -7.77 -37.27
N ALA A 15 41.33 -8.48 -37.60
CA ALA A 15 41.31 -9.91 -37.69
C ALA A 15 42.71 -10.50 -37.69
N GLY A 16 42.83 -11.82 -37.51
CA GLY A 16 44.11 -12.54 -37.65
C GLY A 16 44.61 -12.54 -39.07
N VAL A 17 43.71 -12.67 -40.04
CA VAL A 17 44.03 -12.66 -41.49
C VAL A 17 43.07 -11.74 -42.18
N ILE A 18 43.59 -10.81 -42.96
CA ILE A 18 42.79 -9.95 -43.86
C ILE A 18 43.38 -10.10 -45.26
N ILE A 19 42.52 -10.42 -46.21
CA ILE A 19 42.83 -10.56 -47.65
C ILE A 19 41.95 -9.57 -48.39
N MET A 20 42.56 -8.70 -49.19
CA MET A 20 41.83 -7.70 -49.98
C MET A 20 41.92 -7.98 -51.44
N ASP A 21 40.78 -8.04 -52.13
CA ASP A 21 40.66 -8.13 -53.59
C ASP A 21 40.32 -6.73 -54.11
N TYR A 22 41.34 -6.08 -54.67
CA TYR A 22 41.23 -4.69 -55.19
C TYR A 22 40.42 -4.61 -56.48
N VAL A 23 40.27 -5.75 -57.21
CA VAL A 23 39.45 -5.76 -58.43
C VAL A 23 37.97 -5.77 -58.14
N LYS A 24 37.60 -6.44 -57.08
CA LYS A 24 36.19 -6.56 -56.65
C LYS A 24 35.83 -5.58 -55.48
N ASN A 25 36.79 -4.83 -55.01
CA ASN A 25 36.68 -4.02 -53.78
C ASN A 25 36.11 -4.81 -52.61
N GLU A 26 36.55 -6.04 -52.46
CA GLU A 26 36.11 -6.98 -51.41
C GLU A 26 37.26 -7.25 -50.43
N VAL A 27 36.91 -7.37 -49.18
CA VAL A 27 37.80 -7.81 -48.11
C VAL A 27 37.24 -9.10 -47.47
N TYR A 28 38.12 -10.07 -47.29
CA TYR A 28 37.89 -11.23 -46.46
C TYR A 28 38.69 -11.11 -45.19
N ALA A 29 38.05 -11.28 -44.03
CA ALA A 29 38.74 -11.33 -42.75
C ALA A 29 38.35 -12.59 -41.99
N GLY A 30 39.33 -13.25 -41.35
CA GLY A 30 39.14 -14.50 -40.66
C GLY A 30 40.06 -14.67 -39.47
N ARG A 31 39.79 -15.69 -38.66
CA ARG A 31 40.63 -16.13 -37.56
C ARG A 31 41.96 -16.69 -38.05
N MET A 32 43.01 -16.53 -37.24
CA MET A 32 44.29 -17.16 -37.45
C MET A 32 44.39 -18.44 -36.59
N ARG A 33 45.14 -19.43 -37.08
CA ARG A 33 45.52 -20.60 -36.29
C ARG A 33 46.85 -20.37 -35.64
N ASP A 34 46.95 -20.64 -34.35
CA ASP A 34 48.20 -20.63 -33.62
C ASP A 34 49.03 -21.88 -33.93
N SER A 35 50.26 -21.94 -33.41
CA SER A 35 51.18 -23.06 -33.57
C SER A 35 50.70 -24.40 -33.02
N LEU A 36 49.67 -24.35 -32.13
CA LEU A 36 49.00 -25.52 -31.54
C LEU A 36 47.72 -25.92 -32.30
N GLY A 37 47.38 -25.21 -33.40
CA GLY A 37 46.21 -25.47 -34.20
C GLY A 37 44.91 -24.83 -33.67
N ASN A 38 44.92 -24.10 -32.56
CA ASN A 38 43.75 -23.42 -32.03
C ASN A 38 43.49 -22.11 -32.79
N TYR A 39 42.21 -21.77 -32.92
CA TYR A 39 41.84 -20.49 -33.52
C TYR A 39 42.03 -19.35 -32.55
N SER A 40 42.75 -18.32 -32.97
CA SER A 40 43.00 -17.08 -32.24
C SER A 40 42.65 -15.87 -33.10
N GLN A 41 42.69 -14.67 -32.51
CA GLN A 41 42.47 -13.38 -33.20
C GLN A 41 41.12 -13.37 -33.97
N THR A 42 40.04 -13.57 -33.24
CA THR A 42 38.68 -13.55 -33.81
C THR A 42 38.39 -12.18 -34.45
N PRO A 43 37.87 -12.16 -35.70
CA PRO A 43 37.57 -10.91 -36.36
C PRO A 43 36.64 -10.01 -35.54
N TYR A 44 36.91 -8.73 -35.60
CA TYR A 44 36.06 -7.67 -35.02
C TYR A 44 35.66 -6.72 -36.16
N PHE A 45 34.36 -6.60 -36.36
CA PHE A 45 33.81 -5.71 -37.38
C PHE A 45 32.92 -4.70 -36.68
N LYS A 46 33.22 -3.42 -36.86
CA LYS A 46 32.43 -2.30 -36.38
C LYS A 46 32.13 -1.35 -37.52
N GLN A 47 30.84 -0.96 -37.61
CA GLN A 47 30.41 0.07 -38.54
C GLN A 47 29.46 1.02 -37.80
N GLY A 48 29.88 2.28 -37.66
CA GLY A 48 29.23 3.23 -36.79
C GLY A 48 29.19 2.70 -35.35
N GLU A 49 27.98 2.51 -34.81
CA GLU A 49 27.78 1.96 -33.46
C GLU A 49 27.51 0.46 -33.44
N ASN A 50 27.37 -0.19 -34.58
CA ASN A 50 27.09 -1.60 -34.67
C ASN A 50 28.37 -2.43 -34.63
N VAL A 51 28.48 -3.33 -33.67
CA VAL A 51 29.60 -4.25 -33.51
C VAL A 51 29.14 -5.67 -33.78
N VAL A 52 29.92 -6.39 -34.57
CA VAL A 52 29.72 -7.81 -34.87
C VAL A 52 31.05 -8.52 -34.70
N ILE A 53 31.01 -9.64 -33.98
CA ILE A 53 32.18 -10.51 -33.80
C ILE A 53 31.94 -11.80 -34.57
N PRO A 54 32.48 -11.94 -35.78
CA PRO A 54 32.29 -13.12 -36.60
C PRO A 54 33.46 -14.11 -36.47
N ASP A 55 33.27 -15.32 -36.96
CA ASP A 55 34.38 -16.23 -37.25
C ASP A 55 35.10 -15.87 -38.54
N SER A 56 34.37 -15.40 -39.53
CA SER A 56 34.88 -14.80 -40.75
C SER A 56 33.84 -13.86 -41.38
N ILE A 57 34.31 -12.90 -42.14
CA ILE A 57 33.49 -11.92 -42.85
C ILE A 57 34.06 -11.67 -44.24
N ARG A 58 33.15 -11.54 -45.20
CA ARG A 58 33.44 -11.00 -46.54
C ARG A 58 32.62 -9.72 -46.70
N PHE A 59 33.30 -8.60 -46.89
CA PHE A 59 32.69 -7.29 -47.00
C PHE A 59 33.09 -6.59 -48.29
N ASN A 60 32.14 -6.00 -48.97
CA ASN A 60 32.36 -5.26 -50.19
C ASN A 60 32.22 -3.76 -49.91
N PHE A 61 33.26 -2.99 -50.20
CA PHE A 61 33.32 -1.57 -49.91
C PHE A 61 32.41 -0.71 -50.79
N ASP A 62 32.15 -1.10 -52.04
CA ASP A 62 31.31 -0.34 -52.98
C ASP A 62 29.83 -0.49 -52.63
N THR A 63 29.41 -1.72 -52.38
CA THR A 63 28.00 -2.02 -52.10
C THR A 63 27.65 -2.00 -50.63
N GLN A 64 28.69 -1.93 -49.77
CA GLN A 64 28.58 -2.03 -48.30
C GLN A 64 27.83 -3.30 -47.80
N LYS A 65 27.75 -4.31 -48.63
CA LYS A 65 27.18 -5.63 -48.33
C LYS A 65 28.22 -6.53 -47.67
N ALA A 66 27.76 -7.37 -46.77
CA ALA A 66 28.63 -8.37 -46.16
C ALA A 66 27.92 -9.72 -46.07
N LEU A 67 28.77 -10.78 -46.16
CA LEU A 67 28.39 -12.12 -45.78
C LEU A 67 29.28 -12.51 -44.60
N ILE A 68 28.62 -12.87 -43.49
CA ILE A 68 29.27 -13.04 -42.18
C ILE A 68 28.93 -14.45 -41.68
N TRP A 69 29.93 -15.18 -41.24
CA TRP A 69 29.79 -16.54 -40.70
C TRP A 69 29.99 -16.55 -39.19
N ASN A 70 29.08 -17.26 -38.48
CA ASN A 70 29.06 -17.40 -37.03
C ASN A 70 29.12 -16.04 -36.32
N SER A 71 28.22 -15.14 -36.71
CA SER A 71 28.17 -13.79 -36.19
C SER A 71 27.62 -13.74 -34.76
N ARG A 72 28.20 -12.87 -33.92
CA ARG A 72 27.77 -12.58 -32.58
C ARG A 72 27.63 -11.06 -32.45
N THR A 73 26.48 -10.62 -32.01
CA THR A 73 26.22 -9.18 -31.74
C THR A 73 25.38 -9.02 -30.50
N GLU A 74 25.66 -7.97 -29.76
CA GLU A 74 24.92 -7.63 -28.55
C GLU A 74 24.21 -6.30 -28.78
N GLN A 75 22.91 -6.28 -28.47
CA GLN A 75 22.07 -5.09 -28.60
C GLN A 75 21.48 -4.72 -27.26
N GLN A 76 21.83 -3.57 -26.76
CA GLN A 76 21.19 -3.02 -25.57
C GLN A 76 19.77 -2.58 -25.93
N ALA A 77 18.77 -3.17 -25.32
CA ALA A 77 17.42 -2.67 -25.35
C ALA A 77 17.28 -1.65 -24.23
N GLY A 78 17.45 -0.37 -24.58
CA GLY A 78 17.49 0.66 -23.58
C GLY A 78 16.09 1.18 -23.20
N LEU A 79 15.62 0.91 -22.00
CA LEU A 79 14.87 1.87 -21.18
C LEU A 79 15.76 2.17 -19.98
N GLY A 80 16.24 3.39 -19.88
CA GLY A 80 17.24 3.81 -18.94
C GLY A 80 16.95 3.40 -17.50
N GLN A 81 18.00 3.10 -16.80
CA GLN A 81 18.25 3.07 -15.36
C GLN A 81 17.87 1.84 -14.54
N LEU A 82 17.15 0.84 -15.06
CA LEU A 82 16.90 -0.39 -14.29
C LEU A 82 16.98 -1.59 -15.21
N GLY A 83 18.11 -2.32 -15.14
CA GLY A 83 18.33 -3.60 -15.82
C GLY A 83 18.72 -3.43 -17.30
N SER A 84 19.98 -3.34 -17.60
CA SER A 84 20.52 -3.41 -18.98
C SER A 84 20.58 -4.85 -19.48
N ASP A 85 19.41 -5.45 -19.74
CA ASP A 85 19.36 -6.74 -20.40
C ASP A 85 19.65 -6.53 -21.88
N ALA A 86 20.87 -6.85 -22.28
CA ALA A 86 21.24 -6.85 -23.69
C ALA A 86 20.70 -8.11 -24.36
N MET A 87 20.04 -7.95 -25.49
CA MET A 87 19.69 -9.08 -26.33
C MET A 87 20.91 -9.49 -27.14
N LYS A 88 21.35 -10.73 -26.97
CA LYS A 88 22.44 -11.35 -27.69
C LYS A 88 21.89 -12.10 -28.89
N VAL A 89 22.44 -11.80 -30.06
CA VAL A 89 22.04 -12.38 -31.35
C VAL A 89 23.20 -13.15 -31.94
N TYR A 90 23.03 -14.44 -32.12
CA TYR A 90 23.97 -15.32 -32.82
C TYR A 90 23.33 -15.79 -34.11
N ALA A 91 24.11 -15.92 -35.14
CA ALA A 91 23.62 -16.53 -36.38
C ALA A 91 24.74 -17.26 -37.09
N SER A 92 24.41 -18.45 -37.65
CA SER A 92 25.38 -19.22 -38.44
C SER A 92 25.79 -18.46 -39.68
N ILE A 93 24.83 -17.83 -40.36
CA ILE A 93 25.10 -16.99 -41.53
C ILE A 93 24.30 -15.69 -41.37
N THR A 94 24.97 -14.55 -41.50
CA THR A 94 24.38 -13.23 -41.56
C THR A 94 24.69 -12.53 -42.83
N LYS A 95 23.69 -12.14 -43.59
CA LYS A 95 23.81 -11.29 -44.76
C LYS A 95 23.48 -9.86 -44.40
N LYS A 96 24.45 -8.98 -44.46
CA LYS A 96 24.25 -7.53 -44.36
C LYS A 96 23.84 -7.02 -45.75
N GLU A 97 22.65 -6.44 -45.85
CA GLU A 97 22.13 -5.89 -47.10
C GLU A 97 22.44 -4.39 -47.23
N ASN A 98 22.38 -3.69 -46.11
CA ASN A 98 22.75 -2.28 -45.96
C ASN A 98 23.02 -2.00 -44.49
N ASP A 99 23.29 -0.75 -44.12
CA ASP A 99 23.67 -0.33 -42.76
C ASP A 99 22.57 -0.57 -41.69
N SER A 100 21.34 -0.78 -42.14
CA SER A 100 20.21 -0.91 -41.26
C SER A 100 19.54 -2.28 -41.30
N VAL A 101 19.88 -3.17 -42.22
CA VAL A 101 19.17 -4.43 -42.41
C VAL A 101 20.11 -5.61 -42.57
N TYR A 102 19.92 -6.57 -41.69
CA TYR A 102 20.62 -7.86 -41.69
C TYR A 102 19.61 -9.00 -41.82
N PHE A 103 19.95 -10.00 -42.58
CA PHE A 103 19.19 -11.26 -42.67
C PHE A 103 20.02 -12.36 -42.01
N LEU A 104 19.38 -13.03 -41.04
CA LEU A 104 19.97 -14.08 -40.24
C LEU A 104 19.42 -15.43 -40.68
N SER A 105 20.30 -16.43 -40.73
CA SER A 105 19.96 -17.82 -40.92
C SER A 105 20.47 -18.66 -39.78
N GLU A 106 19.64 -19.57 -39.26
CA GLU A 106 19.92 -20.39 -38.07
C GLU A 106 20.40 -19.54 -36.92
N GLY A 107 19.54 -18.58 -36.51
CA GLY A 107 19.88 -17.66 -35.43
C GLY A 107 19.49 -18.18 -34.03
N LYS A 108 20.20 -17.73 -33.00
CA LYS A 108 19.85 -17.88 -31.57
C LYS A 108 19.73 -16.51 -30.95
N LEU A 109 18.61 -16.25 -30.29
CA LEU A 109 18.32 -15.01 -29.58
C LEU A 109 18.22 -15.33 -28.10
N THR A 110 18.98 -14.63 -27.23
CA THR A 110 18.96 -14.84 -25.78
C THR A 110 19.27 -13.55 -25.04
N THR A 111 18.81 -13.47 -23.80
CA THR A 111 19.23 -12.45 -22.83
C THR A 111 20.02 -13.06 -21.67
N SER A 112 20.42 -14.34 -21.79
CA SER A 112 21.27 -14.99 -20.81
C SER A 112 22.58 -14.24 -20.62
N LYS A 113 23.04 -14.14 -19.38
CA LYS A 113 24.37 -13.57 -19.06
C LYS A 113 25.49 -14.47 -19.59
N ASP A 114 25.29 -15.77 -19.56
CA ASP A 114 26.26 -16.74 -20.11
C ASP A 114 26.21 -16.70 -21.65
N THR A 115 27.31 -16.32 -22.24
CA THR A 115 27.46 -16.20 -23.70
C THR A 115 27.87 -17.48 -24.38
N ILE A 116 28.45 -18.42 -23.63
CA ILE A 116 28.98 -19.68 -24.18
C ILE A 116 27.89 -20.75 -24.12
N ASN A 117 27.29 -20.92 -22.94
CA ASN A 117 26.24 -21.89 -22.69
C ASN A 117 25.00 -21.18 -22.12
N PRO A 118 24.24 -20.47 -22.98
CA PRO A 118 23.06 -19.78 -22.51
C PRO A 118 22.05 -20.74 -21.93
N ASP A 119 21.53 -20.44 -20.72
CA ASP A 119 20.53 -21.25 -20.03
C ASP A 119 19.20 -21.34 -20.80
N TYR A 120 18.97 -20.43 -21.71
CA TYR A 120 17.91 -20.53 -22.70
C TYR A 120 18.20 -19.70 -23.96
N TYR A 121 17.61 -20.09 -25.08
CA TYR A 121 17.60 -19.29 -26.29
C TYR A 121 16.38 -19.59 -27.17
N ILE A 122 16.04 -18.63 -28.01
CA ILE A 122 15.05 -18.80 -29.06
C ILE A 122 15.81 -19.10 -30.35
N ARG A 123 15.65 -20.29 -30.86
CA ARG A 123 16.20 -20.68 -32.17
C ARG A 123 15.28 -20.18 -33.27
N VAL A 124 15.84 -19.45 -34.24
CA VAL A 124 15.14 -18.87 -35.38
C VAL A 124 15.74 -19.40 -36.67
N ARG A 125 14.95 -19.99 -37.54
CA ARG A 125 15.46 -20.47 -38.81
C ARG A 125 15.87 -19.34 -39.75
N LYS A 126 15.04 -18.30 -39.86
CA LYS A 126 15.30 -17.09 -40.64
C LYS A 126 14.78 -15.87 -39.86
N ALA A 127 15.58 -14.82 -39.86
CA ALA A 127 15.14 -13.54 -39.23
C ALA A 127 15.63 -12.34 -40.04
N LYS A 128 14.85 -11.26 -39.99
CA LYS A 128 15.27 -9.92 -40.40
C LYS A 128 15.61 -9.13 -39.14
N PHE A 129 16.86 -8.76 -39.03
CA PHE A 129 17.36 -7.98 -37.90
C PHE A 129 17.62 -6.56 -38.38
N VAL A 130 17.05 -5.62 -37.67
CA VAL A 130 17.23 -4.17 -37.84
C VAL A 130 17.80 -3.63 -36.50
N PRO A 131 19.11 -3.38 -36.44
CA PRO A 131 19.78 -2.94 -35.22
C PRO A 131 19.04 -1.77 -34.54
N LYS A 132 18.97 -1.77 -33.21
CA LYS A 132 18.28 -0.75 -32.38
C LYS A 132 16.78 -0.54 -32.68
N LYS A 133 16.19 -1.33 -33.59
CA LYS A 133 14.76 -1.21 -33.93
C LYS A 133 13.99 -2.49 -33.64
N LYS A 134 14.35 -3.60 -34.30
CA LYS A 134 13.52 -4.83 -34.22
C LYS A 134 14.21 -6.06 -34.77
N VAL A 135 13.78 -7.21 -34.27
CA VAL A 135 14.00 -8.52 -34.93
C VAL A 135 12.65 -9.07 -35.36
N ILE A 136 12.54 -9.43 -36.64
CA ILE A 136 11.38 -10.13 -37.19
C ILE A 136 11.83 -11.55 -37.46
N ALA A 137 11.33 -12.50 -36.67
CA ALA A 137 11.69 -13.90 -36.78
C ALA A 137 10.55 -14.69 -37.43
N GLY A 138 10.93 -15.62 -38.30
CA GLY A 138 10.03 -16.66 -38.82
C GLY A 138 9.83 -17.78 -37.81
N LEU A 139 9.70 -19.02 -38.29
CA LEU A 139 9.53 -20.17 -37.40
C LEU A 139 10.62 -20.22 -36.32
N SER A 140 10.22 -20.21 -35.09
CA SER A 140 11.07 -20.11 -33.92
C SER A 140 10.65 -21.12 -32.87
N ASN A 141 11.61 -21.69 -32.15
CA ASN A 141 11.40 -22.61 -31.03
C ASN A 141 12.23 -22.17 -29.84
N ILE A 142 11.70 -22.34 -28.66
CA ILE A 142 12.40 -22.04 -27.39
C ILE A 142 13.17 -23.29 -26.98
N TYR A 143 14.44 -23.08 -26.62
CA TYR A 143 15.33 -24.09 -26.04
C TYR A 143 15.70 -23.67 -24.64
N ILE A 144 15.67 -24.61 -23.68
CA ILE A 144 16.12 -24.42 -22.30
C ILE A 144 17.20 -25.49 -22.04
N ALA A 145 18.40 -25.04 -21.65
CA ALA A 145 19.57 -25.91 -21.49
C ALA A 145 19.77 -26.83 -22.68
N ASP A 146 19.70 -26.29 -23.89
CA ASP A 146 19.78 -27.00 -25.20
C ASP A 146 18.70 -28.06 -25.49
N VAL A 147 17.68 -28.18 -24.62
CA VAL A 147 16.53 -29.05 -24.83
C VAL A 147 15.40 -28.27 -25.52
N PRO A 148 14.86 -28.72 -26.65
CA PRO A 148 13.75 -28.05 -27.30
C PRO A 148 12.48 -28.19 -26.48
N THR A 149 11.82 -27.07 -26.23
CA THR A 149 10.49 -27.04 -25.62
C THR A 149 9.40 -27.25 -26.68
N PRO A 150 8.19 -27.69 -26.32
CA PRO A 150 7.08 -27.81 -27.29
C PRO A 150 6.53 -26.45 -27.78
N ILE A 151 7.11 -25.33 -27.30
CA ILE A 151 6.69 -23.99 -27.65
C ILE A 151 7.34 -23.60 -28.98
N ALA A 152 6.54 -23.57 -30.04
CA ALA A 152 6.95 -23.11 -31.36
C ALA A 152 6.09 -21.94 -31.80
N MET A 153 6.73 -20.91 -32.36
CA MET A 153 6.07 -19.70 -32.87
C MET A 153 6.30 -19.63 -34.37
N PRO A 154 5.25 -19.62 -35.20
CA PRO A 154 5.40 -19.48 -36.65
C PRO A 154 5.95 -18.12 -37.06
N PHE A 155 5.75 -17.12 -36.25
CA PHE A 155 6.21 -15.75 -36.41
C PHE A 155 6.44 -15.11 -35.06
N ALA A 156 7.55 -14.36 -34.91
CA ALA A 156 7.85 -13.59 -33.70
C ALA A 156 8.41 -12.20 -34.04
N TYR A 157 8.03 -11.22 -33.23
CA TYR A 157 8.49 -9.84 -33.35
C TYR A 157 9.09 -9.38 -32.02
N PHE A 158 10.36 -9.00 -32.01
CA PHE A 158 11.08 -8.51 -30.86
C PHE A 158 11.48 -7.05 -31.07
N PRO A 159 10.85 -6.09 -30.36
CA PRO A 159 11.27 -4.68 -30.40
C PRO A 159 12.61 -4.50 -29.67
N LEU A 160 13.54 -3.78 -30.30
CA LEU A 160 14.85 -3.44 -29.74
C LEU A 160 14.99 -1.93 -29.50
N THR A 161 13.88 -1.21 -29.53
CA THR A 161 13.88 0.24 -29.35
C THR A 161 13.91 0.60 -27.87
N SER A 162 14.63 1.67 -27.52
CA SER A 162 14.60 2.28 -26.20
C SER A 162 13.29 3.00 -25.89
N GLY A 163 12.42 3.20 -26.87
CA GLY A 163 11.12 3.85 -26.74
C GLY A 163 9.97 2.87 -26.63
N ARG A 164 8.85 3.34 -26.11
CA ARG A 164 7.59 2.57 -26.07
C ARG A 164 7.10 2.35 -27.50
N THR A 165 6.85 1.10 -27.88
CA THR A 165 6.35 0.75 -29.22
C THR A 165 5.05 -0.02 -29.12
N ALA A 166 4.12 0.25 -30.04
CA ALA A 166 2.88 -0.50 -30.15
C ALA A 166 3.16 -1.96 -30.53
N GLY A 167 2.40 -2.89 -29.97
CA GLY A 167 2.58 -4.30 -30.24
C GLY A 167 1.49 -5.19 -29.69
N VAL A 168 1.41 -6.40 -30.26
CA VAL A 168 0.51 -7.46 -29.82
C VAL A 168 1.10 -8.11 -28.55
N MET A 169 0.27 -8.31 -27.56
CA MET A 169 0.61 -9.04 -26.34
C MET A 169 0.25 -10.52 -26.53
N MET A 170 1.21 -11.39 -26.27
CA MET A 170 1.01 -12.83 -26.36
C MET A 170 0.12 -13.32 -25.23
N PRO A 171 -0.90 -14.14 -25.51
CA PRO A 171 -1.75 -14.70 -24.48
C PRO A 171 -1.00 -15.72 -23.63
N THR A 172 -1.37 -15.80 -22.35
CA THR A 172 -1.11 -16.97 -21.52
C THR A 172 -2.20 -18.00 -21.75
N PHE A 173 -1.84 -19.26 -21.78
CA PHE A 173 -2.77 -20.35 -21.97
C PHE A 173 -2.64 -21.35 -20.82
N GLY A 174 -3.73 -22.03 -20.51
CA GLY A 174 -3.76 -23.01 -19.44
C GLY A 174 -5.12 -23.71 -19.38
N ASN A 175 -5.34 -24.45 -18.31
CA ASN A 175 -6.59 -25.13 -18.00
C ASN A 175 -7.07 -24.72 -16.62
N ASP A 176 -8.32 -24.31 -16.55
CA ASP A 176 -9.05 -24.03 -15.31
C ASP A 176 -10.01 -25.19 -15.04
N PRO A 177 -10.01 -25.78 -13.84
CA PRO A 177 -10.87 -26.93 -13.53
C PRO A 177 -12.37 -26.68 -13.76
N ASP A 178 -12.84 -25.46 -13.48
CA ASP A 178 -14.26 -25.10 -13.54
C ASP A 178 -14.66 -24.52 -14.91
N ARG A 179 -13.70 -23.92 -15.63
CA ARG A 179 -13.97 -23.15 -16.86
C ARG A 179 -13.34 -23.76 -18.12
N GLY A 180 -12.51 -24.80 -17.93
CA GLY A 180 -11.83 -25.46 -19.05
C GLY A 180 -10.58 -24.71 -19.54
N TYR A 181 -10.22 -24.90 -20.78
CA TYR A 181 -9.05 -24.25 -21.37
C TYR A 181 -9.27 -22.74 -21.54
N PHE A 182 -8.20 -21.99 -21.36
CA PHE A 182 -8.26 -20.54 -21.47
C PHE A 182 -7.09 -19.96 -22.28
N LEU A 183 -7.38 -18.78 -22.85
CA LEU A 183 -6.42 -17.82 -23.37
C LEU A 183 -6.64 -16.51 -22.61
N GLN A 184 -5.67 -16.10 -21.81
CA GLN A 184 -5.73 -14.88 -21.01
C GLN A 184 -4.71 -13.84 -21.47
N ASN A 185 -5.00 -12.57 -21.20
CA ASN A 185 -4.12 -11.44 -21.49
C ASN A 185 -3.78 -11.26 -22.98
N MET A 186 -4.58 -11.84 -23.91
CA MET A 186 -4.44 -11.55 -25.32
C MET A 186 -4.77 -10.08 -25.58
N GLY A 187 -3.86 -9.31 -26.16
CA GLY A 187 -4.12 -7.90 -26.28
C GLY A 187 -3.20 -7.11 -27.18
N TYR A 188 -3.37 -5.80 -27.10
CA TYR A 188 -2.60 -4.86 -27.87
C TYR A 188 -2.20 -3.66 -27.01
N TYR A 189 -0.92 -3.33 -27.02
CA TYR A 189 -0.35 -2.16 -26.35
C TYR A 189 -0.19 -1.00 -27.34
N VAL A 190 -0.66 0.19 -26.96
CA VAL A 190 -0.57 1.42 -27.75
C VAL A 190 0.05 2.53 -26.92
N PRO A 191 1.25 3.02 -27.24
CA PRO A 191 1.73 4.28 -26.72
C PRO A 191 1.01 5.42 -27.48
N ILE A 192 0.03 6.05 -26.83
CA ILE A 192 -0.73 7.16 -27.44
C ILE A 192 0.19 8.36 -27.67
N ASN A 193 1.04 8.66 -26.68
CA ASN A 193 2.09 9.67 -26.76
C ASN A 193 3.14 9.42 -25.66
N ASP A 194 4.11 10.31 -25.53
CA ASP A 194 5.20 10.19 -24.54
C ASP A 194 4.71 10.16 -23.08
N TYR A 195 3.50 10.61 -22.81
CA TYR A 195 2.94 10.75 -21.48
C TYR A 195 1.85 9.73 -21.14
N VAL A 196 1.23 9.11 -22.14
CA VAL A 196 0.03 8.26 -21.98
C VAL A 196 0.19 7.01 -22.81
N ASP A 197 -0.07 5.86 -22.21
CA ASP A 197 -0.21 4.58 -22.89
C ASP A 197 -1.58 3.95 -22.68
N LEU A 198 -1.92 2.99 -23.50
CA LEU A 198 -3.14 2.21 -23.42
C LEU A 198 -2.82 0.74 -23.71
N THR A 199 -3.28 -0.13 -22.84
CA THR A 199 -3.23 -1.59 -23.02
C THR A 199 -4.65 -2.12 -23.04
N LEU A 200 -5.02 -2.81 -24.10
CA LEU A 200 -6.30 -3.51 -24.20
C LEU A 200 -6.04 -4.99 -24.18
N THR A 201 -6.65 -5.73 -23.27
CA THR A 201 -6.50 -7.18 -23.17
C THR A 201 -7.85 -7.87 -23.05
N GLY A 202 -7.91 -9.09 -23.56
CA GLY A 202 -9.07 -9.97 -23.49
C GLY A 202 -8.69 -11.34 -22.94
N ASP A 203 -9.65 -11.99 -22.33
CA ASP A 203 -9.58 -13.35 -21.80
C ASP A 203 -10.73 -14.16 -22.37
N LEU A 204 -10.46 -15.40 -22.76
CA LEU A 204 -11.45 -16.31 -23.34
C LEU A 204 -11.32 -17.68 -22.67
N TYR A 205 -12.46 -18.30 -22.38
CA TYR A 205 -12.54 -19.62 -21.77
C TYR A 205 -13.47 -20.53 -22.57
N THR A 206 -13.20 -21.82 -22.57
CA THR A 206 -13.98 -22.80 -23.35
C THR A 206 -15.42 -22.99 -22.87
N ASN A 207 -15.72 -22.68 -21.60
CA ASN A 207 -17.09 -22.67 -21.08
C ASN A 207 -17.93 -21.47 -21.55
N GLY A 208 -17.35 -20.54 -22.31
CA GLY A 208 -18.02 -19.33 -22.78
C GLY A 208 -17.85 -18.11 -21.88
N SER A 209 -17.10 -18.21 -20.79
CA SER A 209 -16.69 -17.05 -20.01
C SER A 209 -15.69 -16.21 -20.78
N TRP A 210 -15.77 -14.88 -20.63
CA TRP A 210 -14.82 -13.97 -21.25
C TRP A 210 -14.63 -12.72 -20.42
N GLY A 211 -13.47 -12.09 -20.56
CA GLY A 211 -13.13 -10.85 -19.89
C GLY A 211 -12.48 -9.84 -20.84
N PHE A 212 -12.70 -8.57 -20.56
CA PHE A 212 -12.06 -7.45 -21.24
C PHE A 212 -11.41 -6.52 -20.22
N ARG A 213 -10.21 -6.03 -20.51
CA ARG A 213 -9.49 -5.08 -19.68
C ARG A 213 -8.91 -3.94 -20.52
N ALA A 214 -9.10 -2.73 -20.06
CA ALA A 214 -8.44 -1.54 -20.57
C ALA A 214 -7.59 -0.91 -19.48
N GLN A 215 -6.30 -0.80 -19.69
CA GLN A 215 -5.35 -0.21 -18.74
C GLN A 215 -4.63 0.95 -19.41
N SER A 216 -4.47 2.05 -18.67
CA SER A 216 -3.74 3.21 -19.16
C SER A 216 -2.88 3.75 -18.01
N VAL A 217 -1.64 4.06 -18.31
CA VAL A 217 -0.74 4.76 -17.38
C VAL A 217 -0.39 6.10 -18.02
N TYR A 218 -0.47 7.15 -17.22
CA TYR A 218 -0.12 8.47 -17.67
C TYR A 218 0.74 9.21 -16.65
N SER A 219 1.77 9.90 -17.15
CA SER A 219 2.70 10.63 -16.28
C SER A 219 3.33 11.79 -17.03
N LYS A 220 3.27 12.97 -16.43
CA LYS A 220 4.02 14.14 -16.88
C LYS A 220 4.82 14.69 -15.73
N ARG A 221 6.15 14.62 -15.86
CA ARG A 221 7.10 15.04 -14.82
C ARG A 221 6.78 16.43 -14.29
N TYR A 222 6.77 16.58 -12.97
CA TYR A 222 6.42 17.81 -12.23
C TYR A 222 5.00 18.34 -12.46
N LYS A 223 4.10 17.55 -13.05
CA LYS A 223 2.70 17.95 -13.21
C LYS A 223 1.75 16.96 -12.60
N TYR A 224 1.72 15.74 -13.10
CA TYR A 224 0.79 14.70 -12.63
C TYR A 224 1.26 13.30 -13.01
N ARG A 225 0.75 12.34 -12.30
CA ARG A 225 0.84 10.92 -12.62
C ARG A 225 -0.46 10.22 -12.26
N GLY A 226 -0.73 9.14 -12.94
CA GLY A 226 -1.89 8.32 -12.61
C GLY A 226 -2.00 7.09 -13.48
N ASN A 227 -2.98 6.27 -13.14
CA ASN A 227 -3.35 5.10 -13.92
C ASN A 227 -4.87 4.95 -13.93
N PHE A 228 -5.35 4.32 -14.97
CA PHE A 228 -6.73 3.91 -15.15
C PHE A 228 -6.74 2.43 -15.45
N ASN A 229 -7.62 1.67 -14.82
CA ASN A 229 -7.85 0.26 -15.07
C ASN A 229 -9.36 0.01 -15.08
N PHE A 230 -9.87 -0.48 -16.17
CA PHE A 230 -11.25 -0.93 -16.34
C PHE A 230 -11.26 -2.40 -16.66
N ARG A 231 -12.07 -3.15 -15.96
CA ARG A 231 -12.30 -4.56 -16.21
C ARG A 231 -13.79 -4.84 -16.28
N TYR A 232 -14.14 -5.68 -17.25
CA TYR A 232 -15.49 -6.22 -17.42
C TYR A 232 -15.39 -7.71 -17.74
N GLU A 233 -16.18 -8.51 -17.05
CA GLU A 233 -16.20 -9.96 -17.22
C GLU A 233 -17.63 -10.46 -17.35
N ASN A 234 -17.82 -11.39 -18.27
CA ASN A 234 -19.01 -12.20 -18.38
C ASN A 234 -18.64 -13.62 -17.97
N GLN A 235 -19.20 -14.07 -16.87
CA GLN A 235 -18.87 -15.37 -16.30
C GLN A 235 -20.01 -16.35 -16.53
N VAL A 236 -19.66 -17.55 -16.92
CA VAL A 236 -20.56 -18.67 -17.10
C VAL A 236 -20.15 -19.76 -16.12
N THR A 237 -21.08 -20.22 -15.32
CA THR A 237 -20.91 -21.34 -14.39
C THR A 237 -21.64 -22.52 -14.96
N SER A 238 -21.01 -23.71 -14.96
CA SER A 238 -21.55 -24.93 -15.49
C SER A 238 -21.89 -24.90 -17.00
N GLN A 239 -22.57 -25.87 -17.52
CA GLN A 239 -22.97 -25.99 -18.92
C GLN A 239 -24.46 -25.75 -19.10
N LYS A 240 -24.84 -25.14 -20.22
CA LYS A 240 -26.24 -24.85 -20.53
C LYS A 240 -27.08 -26.14 -20.54
N GLY A 241 -28.13 -26.19 -19.72
CA GLY A 241 -29.00 -27.34 -19.57
C GLY A 241 -28.85 -28.09 -18.24
N PHE A 242 -27.89 -27.71 -17.41
CA PHE A 242 -27.77 -28.19 -16.02
C PHE A 242 -28.42 -27.19 -15.05
N ASP A 243 -28.87 -27.67 -13.90
CA ASP A 243 -29.62 -26.88 -12.90
C ASP A 243 -28.74 -25.80 -12.26
N ASP A 244 -27.43 -26.00 -12.23
CA ASP A 244 -26.42 -25.07 -11.72
C ASP A 244 -25.92 -24.07 -12.75
N TYR A 245 -26.48 -24.07 -13.97
CA TYR A 245 -26.12 -23.11 -15.00
C TYR A 245 -26.50 -21.69 -14.59
N SER A 246 -25.52 -20.82 -14.50
CA SER A 246 -25.74 -19.41 -14.28
C SER A 246 -24.82 -18.55 -15.15
N ARG A 247 -25.26 -17.32 -15.43
CA ARG A 247 -24.48 -16.33 -16.16
C ARG A 247 -24.54 -15.01 -15.40
N GLY A 248 -23.39 -14.49 -15.05
CA GLY A 248 -23.26 -13.25 -14.34
C GLY A 248 -22.26 -12.30 -15.01
N THR A 249 -22.41 -11.03 -14.73
CA THR A 249 -21.45 -10.00 -15.16
C THR A 249 -20.86 -9.33 -13.94
N ILE A 250 -19.55 -9.14 -13.98
CA ILE A 250 -18.83 -8.37 -12.97
C ILE A 250 -17.94 -7.33 -13.64
N TYR A 251 -17.78 -6.21 -12.98
CA TYR A 251 -16.92 -5.14 -13.45
C TYR A 251 -16.14 -4.49 -12.31
N ASN A 252 -15.04 -3.84 -12.65
CA ASN A 252 -14.27 -3.03 -11.72
C ASN A 252 -13.60 -1.86 -12.43
N ILE A 253 -13.63 -0.71 -11.80
CA ILE A 253 -13.00 0.53 -12.25
C ILE A 253 -12.02 0.98 -11.18
N GLN A 254 -10.76 1.11 -11.54
CA GLN A 254 -9.74 1.66 -10.67
C GLN A 254 -9.08 2.87 -11.33
N ILE A 255 -9.02 3.97 -10.59
CA ILE A 255 -8.36 5.19 -11.03
C ILE A 255 -7.46 5.66 -9.89
N ALA A 256 -6.20 5.88 -10.18
CA ALA A 256 -5.33 6.62 -9.28
C ALA A 256 -4.80 7.85 -10.02
N HIS A 257 -4.94 9.01 -9.42
CA HIS A 257 -4.42 10.28 -9.93
C HIS A 257 -3.77 11.06 -8.81
N SER A 258 -2.60 11.60 -9.07
CA SER A 258 -1.91 12.48 -8.13
C SER A 258 -1.28 13.63 -8.89
N GLN A 259 -1.69 14.85 -8.55
CA GLN A 259 -1.03 16.06 -9.00
C GLN A 259 0.27 16.28 -8.21
N ASP A 260 1.36 16.62 -8.89
CA ASP A 260 2.63 16.97 -8.27
C ASP A 260 2.52 18.35 -7.58
N SER A 261 3.08 18.48 -6.40
CA SER A 261 3.10 19.75 -5.65
C SER A 261 3.80 20.89 -6.40
N LYS A 262 4.74 20.55 -7.29
CA LYS A 262 5.44 21.51 -8.15
C LYS A 262 4.58 22.05 -9.29
N ALA A 263 3.48 21.37 -9.63
CA ALA A 263 2.56 21.86 -10.67
C ALA A 263 1.81 23.12 -10.24
N ASN A 264 1.38 23.13 -9.00
CA ASN A 264 0.74 24.28 -8.36
C ASN A 264 0.87 24.14 -6.83
N PRO A 265 1.61 25.02 -6.15
CA PRO A 265 1.80 24.92 -4.70
C PRO A 265 0.51 25.17 -3.89
N ASN A 266 -0.45 25.86 -4.47
CA ASN A 266 -1.68 26.28 -3.80
C ASN A 266 -2.89 25.41 -4.16
N SER A 267 -2.77 24.42 -5.04
CA SER A 267 -3.87 23.52 -5.35
C SER A 267 -3.39 22.09 -5.55
N ARG A 268 -4.19 21.14 -5.17
CA ARG A 268 -3.91 19.72 -5.32
C ARG A 268 -5.16 18.95 -5.71
N LEU A 269 -5.05 18.20 -6.79
CA LEU A 269 -6.03 17.19 -7.18
C LEU A 269 -5.47 15.80 -6.93
N SER A 270 -6.23 14.95 -6.25
CA SER A 270 -5.94 13.54 -6.08
C SER A 270 -7.20 12.71 -6.22
N ALA A 271 -7.06 11.54 -6.81
CA ALA A 271 -8.14 10.57 -6.92
C ALA A 271 -7.59 9.17 -6.66
N SER A 272 -8.33 8.41 -5.88
CA SER A 272 -8.14 6.99 -5.68
C SER A 272 -9.52 6.35 -5.75
N VAL A 273 -9.86 5.78 -6.90
CA VAL A 273 -11.17 5.19 -7.17
C VAL A 273 -11.01 3.68 -7.26
N ASN A 274 -11.82 2.96 -6.54
CA ASN A 274 -12.00 1.52 -6.65
C ASN A 274 -13.50 1.25 -6.50
N LEU A 275 -14.16 1.05 -7.62
CA LEU A 275 -15.60 0.89 -7.75
C LEU A 275 -15.90 -0.32 -8.62
N GLY A 276 -16.88 -1.12 -8.25
CA GLY A 276 -17.22 -2.29 -9.03
C GLY A 276 -18.26 -3.19 -8.35
N SER A 277 -18.47 -4.34 -8.97
CA SER A 277 -19.36 -5.37 -8.44
C SER A 277 -18.84 -5.91 -7.12
N SER A 278 -19.72 -6.13 -6.13
CA SER A 278 -19.36 -6.69 -4.82
C SER A 278 -18.63 -8.03 -4.90
N GLN A 279 -18.87 -8.79 -5.96
CA GLN A 279 -18.26 -10.10 -6.18
C GLN A 279 -16.91 -10.05 -6.90
N TYR A 280 -16.46 -8.87 -7.36
CA TYR A 280 -15.27 -8.76 -8.20
C TYR A 280 -14.03 -9.42 -7.57
N TYR A 281 -13.71 -9.09 -6.34
CA TYR A 281 -12.51 -9.63 -5.68
C TYR A 281 -12.61 -11.09 -5.28
N ARG A 282 -13.81 -11.65 -5.26
CA ARG A 282 -14.04 -13.08 -4.94
C ARG A 282 -14.07 -13.95 -6.20
N ASN A 283 -14.70 -13.48 -7.26
CA ASN A 283 -15.09 -14.32 -8.40
C ASN A 283 -14.41 -13.93 -9.74
N SER A 284 -13.55 -12.90 -9.77
CA SER A 284 -12.89 -12.48 -11.02
C SER A 284 -12.09 -13.61 -11.66
N LEU A 285 -12.10 -13.66 -12.99
CA LEU A 285 -11.35 -14.61 -13.80
C LEU A 285 -9.82 -14.52 -13.62
N LEU A 286 -9.30 -13.42 -13.09
CA LEU A 286 -7.87 -13.17 -12.91
C LEU A 286 -7.45 -13.13 -11.42
N GLN A 287 -8.13 -13.80 -10.55
CA GLN A 287 -7.74 -13.84 -9.15
C GLN A 287 -6.47 -14.66 -8.93
N GLN A 288 -5.36 -13.98 -8.79
CA GLN A 288 -4.06 -14.60 -8.56
C GLN A 288 -3.53 -14.41 -7.13
N ASN A 289 -4.11 -13.49 -6.34
CA ASN A 289 -3.60 -13.15 -5.02
C ASN A 289 -4.62 -13.36 -3.91
N LEU A 290 -4.28 -14.16 -2.91
CA LEU A 290 -5.07 -14.38 -1.70
C LEU A 290 -5.51 -13.08 -1.00
N PRO A 291 -4.64 -12.07 -0.81
CA PRO A 291 -5.06 -10.82 -0.18
C PRO A 291 -6.22 -10.12 -0.88
N ASN A 292 -6.30 -10.21 -2.20
CA ASN A 292 -7.38 -9.58 -2.96
C ASN A 292 -8.73 -10.26 -2.73
N THR A 293 -8.77 -11.57 -2.49
CA THR A 293 -10.02 -12.27 -2.21
C THR A 293 -10.60 -11.95 -0.83
N GLN A 294 -9.79 -11.43 0.07
CA GLN A 294 -10.20 -10.99 1.41
C GLN A 294 -10.66 -9.53 1.45
N ILE A 295 -10.54 -8.80 0.34
CA ILE A 295 -11.05 -7.43 0.25
C ILE A 295 -12.57 -7.47 0.27
N ASN A 296 -13.14 -7.01 1.37
CA ASN A 296 -14.59 -6.88 1.57
C ASN A 296 -15.06 -5.43 1.55
N ASN A 297 -14.20 -4.50 1.18
CA ASN A 297 -14.51 -3.08 1.14
C ASN A 297 -13.91 -2.41 -0.10
N LEU A 298 -14.77 -1.83 -0.95
CA LEU A 298 -14.37 -1.01 -2.09
C LEU A 298 -14.45 0.45 -1.66
N SER A 299 -13.33 1.13 -1.62
CA SER A 299 -13.30 2.53 -1.23
C SER A 299 -12.77 3.43 -2.33
N SER A 300 -13.42 4.56 -2.52
CA SER A 300 -13.04 5.57 -3.50
C SER A 300 -13.01 6.95 -2.86
N SER A 301 -12.06 7.76 -3.26
CA SER A 301 -12.04 9.17 -2.91
C SER A 301 -11.48 10.02 -4.04
N ILE A 302 -12.13 11.13 -4.32
CA ILE A 302 -11.64 12.18 -5.22
C ILE A 302 -11.59 13.45 -4.39
N SER A 303 -10.42 14.07 -4.31
CA SER A 303 -10.23 15.27 -3.49
C SER A 303 -9.54 16.36 -4.31
N TYR A 304 -10.14 17.53 -4.32
CA TYR A 304 -9.52 18.76 -4.79
C TYR A 304 -9.39 19.74 -3.64
N SER A 305 -8.19 20.21 -3.37
CA SER A 305 -7.93 21.22 -2.35
C SER A 305 -7.26 22.44 -2.94
N ARG A 306 -7.61 23.61 -2.40
CA ARG A 306 -7.00 24.88 -2.78
C ARG A 306 -6.79 25.77 -1.56
N THR A 307 -5.59 26.28 -1.43
CA THR A 307 -5.20 27.25 -0.42
C THR A 307 -5.13 28.63 -1.04
N PHE A 308 -5.79 29.61 -0.43
CA PHE A 308 -5.68 31.01 -0.77
C PHE A 308 -4.72 31.67 0.24
N PRO A 309 -3.49 32.03 -0.15
CA PRO A 309 -2.44 32.39 0.79
C PRO A 309 -2.53 33.82 1.33
N ALA A 310 -3.58 34.59 0.97
CA ALA A 310 -3.84 35.90 1.57
C ALA A 310 -4.09 35.74 3.09
N TYR A 311 -3.74 36.75 3.88
CA TYR A 311 -4.03 36.73 5.30
C TYR A 311 -5.42 37.32 5.60
N PRO A 312 -6.26 36.59 6.39
CA PRO A 312 -6.05 35.21 6.83
C PRO A 312 -6.13 34.21 5.68
N SER A 313 -5.28 33.17 5.72
CA SER A 313 -5.33 32.16 4.66
C SER A 313 -6.62 31.33 4.74
N VAL A 314 -7.15 30.99 3.57
CA VAL A 314 -8.36 30.18 3.44
C VAL A 314 -7.99 28.87 2.73
N ASN A 315 -8.34 27.77 3.34
CA ASN A 315 -8.22 26.44 2.73
C ASN A 315 -9.62 25.95 2.38
N VAL A 316 -9.80 25.55 1.13
CA VAL A 316 -11.04 24.94 0.65
C VAL A 316 -10.72 23.58 0.07
N SER A 317 -11.47 22.57 0.46
CA SER A 317 -11.39 21.24 -0.15
C SER A 317 -12.77 20.73 -0.53
N LEU A 318 -12.85 20.11 -1.69
CA LEU A 318 -14.01 19.42 -2.20
C LEU A 318 -13.64 17.93 -2.33
N THR A 319 -14.38 17.06 -1.64
CA THR A 319 -14.10 15.64 -1.62
C THR A 319 -15.37 14.86 -1.95
N ALA A 320 -15.23 13.87 -2.81
CA ALA A 320 -16.27 12.87 -3.06
C ALA A 320 -15.74 11.52 -2.57
N THR A 321 -16.52 10.79 -1.79
CA THR A 321 -16.15 9.46 -1.29
C THR A 321 -17.22 8.44 -1.58
N HIS A 322 -16.78 7.21 -1.82
CA HIS A 322 -17.60 6.02 -1.97
C HIS A 322 -17.00 4.91 -1.13
N ASN A 323 -17.83 4.19 -0.42
CA ASN A 323 -17.44 3.05 0.40
C ASN A 323 -18.50 1.97 0.27
N GLN A 324 -18.11 0.79 -0.21
CA GLN A 324 -19.02 -0.31 -0.46
C GLN A 324 -18.53 -1.55 0.26
N ASN A 325 -19.36 -2.09 1.14
CA ASN A 325 -19.08 -3.36 1.80
C ASN A 325 -19.59 -4.52 0.91
N THR A 326 -18.66 -5.32 0.42
CA THR A 326 -18.97 -6.41 -0.53
C THR A 326 -19.67 -7.62 0.09
N ASN A 327 -19.74 -7.71 1.43
CA ASN A 327 -20.42 -8.79 2.12
C ASN A 327 -21.89 -8.46 2.43
N THR A 328 -22.16 -7.18 2.73
CA THR A 328 -23.50 -6.70 3.10
C THR A 328 -24.18 -5.92 1.98
N ASP A 329 -23.48 -5.70 0.87
CA ASP A 329 -23.90 -4.88 -0.27
C ASP A 329 -24.26 -3.42 0.08
N ALA A 330 -23.91 -3.00 1.30
CA ALA A 330 -24.13 -1.64 1.76
C ALA A 330 -23.15 -0.67 1.05
N VAL A 331 -23.69 0.45 0.59
CA VAL A 331 -22.94 1.51 -0.11
C VAL A 331 -23.15 2.84 0.60
N ASP A 332 -22.07 3.41 1.10
CA ASP A 332 -22.03 4.73 1.71
C ASP A 332 -21.33 5.74 0.77
N LEU A 333 -22.00 6.81 0.44
CA LEU A 333 -21.49 7.88 -0.44
C LEU A 333 -21.49 9.21 0.27
N THR A 334 -20.48 10.05 -0.02
CA THR A 334 -20.57 11.48 0.20
C THR A 334 -20.24 12.22 -1.08
N LEU A 335 -21.24 12.90 -1.66
CA LEU A 335 -21.18 13.48 -3.00
C LEU A 335 -21.83 14.86 -3.07
N PRO A 336 -21.09 15.94 -2.85
CA PRO A 336 -19.73 16.09 -2.33
C PRO A 336 -19.69 16.39 -0.83
N THR A 337 -18.47 16.43 -0.28
CA THR A 337 -18.15 17.13 0.97
C THR A 337 -17.33 18.38 0.64
N LEU A 338 -17.87 19.55 0.99
CA LEU A 338 -17.15 20.81 0.95
C LEU A 338 -16.60 21.12 2.35
N GLN A 339 -15.30 21.28 2.45
CA GLN A 339 -14.66 21.76 3.68
C GLN A 339 -14.00 23.09 3.41
N GLY A 340 -14.29 24.06 4.27
CA GLY A 340 -13.64 25.37 4.27
C GLY A 340 -13.03 25.64 5.63
N SER A 341 -11.80 26.08 5.68
CA SER A 341 -11.19 26.55 6.93
C SER A 341 -10.48 27.87 6.73
N LEU A 342 -10.74 28.77 7.65
CA LEU A 342 -10.05 30.04 7.77
C LEU A 342 -8.92 29.87 8.78
N GLU A 343 -7.73 30.33 8.42
CA GLU A 343 -6.58 30.32 9.33
C GLU A 343 -6.90 31.09 10.62
N ARG A 344 -6.29 30.64 11.70
CA ARG A 344 -6.45 31.24 13.03
C ARG A 344 -6.10 32.72 13.03
N ILE A 345 -7.04 33.55 13.45
CA ILE A 345 -6.93 35.00 13.54
C ILE A 345 -6.71 35.40 15.02
N PHE A 346 -5.80 36.33 15.25
CA PHE A 346 -5.52 36.91 16.56
C PHE A 346 -5.90 38.39 16.52
N PRO A 347 -7.14 38.76 16.86
CA PRO A 347 -7.64 40.12 16.62
C PRO A 347 -6.94 41.19 17.50
N PHE A 348 -6.41 40.79 18.66
CA PHE A 348 -5.79 41.69 19.61
C PHE A 348 -4.27 41.67 19.60
N ALA A 349 -3.66 40.96 18.62
CA ALA A 349 -2.21 40.87 18.47
C ALA A 349 -1.73 41.48 17.16
N LYS A 350 -0.52 42.04 17.15
CA LYS A 350 0.15 42.46 15.93
C LYS A 350 0.47 41.23 15.09
N LYS A 351 0.33 41.35 13.76
CA LYS A 351 0.48 40.25 12.82
C LYS A 351 1.80 39.48 13.01
N ASP A 352 2.91 40.19 13.18
CA ASP A 352 4.25 39.59 13.27
C ASP A 352 4.88 39.73 14.66
N GLY A 353 4.09 40.06 15.67
CA GLY A 353 4.55 40.30 17.05
C GLY A 353 4.48 39.08 17.97
N ILE A 354 5.35 39.06 18.99
CA ILE A 354 5.24 38.07 20.09
C ILE A 354 3.98 38.34 20.88
N LYS A 355 3.10 37.35 20.96
CA LYS A 355 1.83 37.41 21.68
C LYS A 355 2.07 37.21 23.16
N LYS A 356 1.61 38.16 24.01
CA LYS A 356 1.81 38.12 25.46
C LYS A 356 0.47 38.16 26.19
N GLY A 357 0.40 37.38 27.29
CA GLY A 357 -0.78 37.34 28.16
C GLY A 357 -2.04 36.74 27.52
N ALA A 358 -3.16 36.89 28.20
CA ALA A 358 -4.43 36.29 27.81
C ALA A 358 -5.06 36.96 26.58
N ILE A 359 -5.06 38.28 26.55
CA ILE A 359 -5.81 39.07 25.56
C ILE A 359 -5.20 38.92 24.16
N GLN A 360 -3.86 39.05 24.01
CA GLN A 360 -3.22 38.92 22.70
C GLN A 360 -3.24 37.50 22.16
N ASN A 361 -3.42 36.50 23.01
CA ASN A 361 -3.55 35.10 22.63
C ASN A 361 -5.00 34.67 22.32
N ILE A 362 -5.97 35.59 22.52
CA ILE A 362 -7.34 35.33 22.01
C ILE A 362 -7.29 35.14 20.52
N ASN A 363 -7.78 34.02 20.09
CA ASN A 363 -7.85 33.67 18.69
C ASN A 363 -9.18 32.98 18.35
N PHE A 364 -9.58 33.11 17.12
CA PHE A 364 -10.67 32.36 16.57
C PHE A 364 -10.31 31.79 15.20
N GLN A 365 -11.00 30.77 14.84
CA GLN A 365 -10.90 30.09 13.55
C GLN A 365 -12.34 29.90 13.05
N TYR A 366 -12.51 29.70 11.77
CA TYR A 366 -13.79 29.31 11.21
C TYR A 366 -13.62 28.06 10.37
N ASP A 367 -14.46 27.07 10.62
CA ASP A 367 -14.48 25.80 9.89
C ASP A 367 -15.90 25.56 9.35
N LEU A 368 -16.00 25.31 8.06
CA LEU A 368 -17.20 24.87 7.36
C LEU A 368 -17.05 23.42 6.94
N ASN A 369 -18.06 22.61 7.21
CA ASN A 369 -18.19 21.27 6.65
C ASN A 369 -19.62 21.10 6.12
N ALA A 370 -19.77 21.16 4.81
CA ALA A 370 -21.03 20.88 4.13
C ALA A 370 -20.90 19.60 3.33
N ARG A 371 -21.87 18.72 3.48
CA ARG A 371 -21.83 17.44 2.76
C ARG A 371 -23.22 16.95 2.41
N ASN A 372 -23.25 16.17 1.34
CA ASN A 372 -24.36 15.34 0.95
C ASN A 372 -23.98 13.89 1.20
N SER A 373 -24.70 13.18 2.04
CA SER A 373 -24.45 11.79 2.42
C SER A 373 -25.61 10.92 1.97
N ILE A 374 -25.26 9.83 1.31
CA ILE A 374 -26.22 8.87 0.77
C ILE A 374 -25.86 7.49 1.30
N LYS A 375 -26.83 6.78 1.82
CA LYS A 375 -26.72 5.37 2.20
C LYS A 375 -27.65 4.57 1.33
N THR A 376 -27.11 3.58 0.65
CA THR A 376 -27.88 2.73 -0.27
C THR A 376 -27.30 1.32 -0.28
N ASN A 377 -27.79 0.48 -1.16
CA ASN A 377 -27.23 -0.84 -1.43
C ASN A 377 -26.73 -0.93 -2.88
N SER A 378 -26.07 -2.03 -3.22
CA SER A 378 -25.51 -2.24 -4.57
C SER A 378 -26.57 -2.23 -5.67
N GLU A 379 -27.80 -2.65 -5.39
CA GLU A 379 -28.89 -2.75 -6.36
C GLU A 379 -29.46 -1.37 -6.73
N ASP A 380 -29.60 -0.50 -5.72
CA ASP A 380 -30.12 0.85 -5.91
C ASP A 380 -29.02 1.86 -6.33
N PHE A 381 -27.78 1.42 -6.47
CA PHE A 381 -26.64 2.29 -6.82
C PHE A 381 -26.83 2.98 -8.18
N LEU A 382 -26.75 4.31 -8.20
CA LEU A 382 -27.00 5.21 -9.35
C LEU A 382 -28.44 5.20 -9.86
N THR A 383 -29.41 4.72 -9.07
CA THR A 383 -30.85 4.89 -9.36
C THR A 383 -31.38 6.20 -8.77
N SER A 384 -32.60 6.61 -9.19
CA SER A 384 -33.28 7.79 -8.62
C SER A 384 -33.52 7.65 -7.11
N LYS A 385 -33.89 6.47 -6.64
CA LYS A 385 -34.11 6.16 -5.23
C LYS A 385 -32.90 6.50 -4.34
N MET A 386 -31.70 6.22 -4.82
CA MET A 386 -30.47 6.58 -4.11
C MET A 386 -30.37 8.07 -3.83
N PHE A 387 -30.81 8.92 -4.77
CA PHE A 387 -30.75 10.39 -4.62
C PHE A 387 -31.86 10.93 -3.74
N ASP A 388 -33.01 10.26 -3.68
CA ASP A 388 -34.15 10.64 -2.84
C ASP A 388 -33.83 10.46 -1.35
N ASP A 389 -32.99 9.46 -1.01
CA ASP A 389 -32.52 9.17 0.34
C ASP A 389 -31.32 10.03 0.78
N ALA A 390 -30.92 11.00 -0.04
CA ALA A 390 -29.76 11.84 0.20
C ALA A 390 -29.99 12.81 1.37
N LYS A 391 -29.10 12.78 2.37
CA LYS A 391 -29.10 13.71 3.50
C LYS A 391 -28.09 14.83 3.26
N VAL A 392 -28.60 16.07 3.18
CA VAL A 392 -27.78 17.26 2.91
C VAL A 392 -27.76 18.16 4.14
N GLY A 393 -26.57 18.63 4.48
CA GLY A 393 -26.43 19.57 5.59
C GLY A 393 -25.09 20.29 5.57
N ALA A 394 -24.99 21.34 6.41
CA ALA A 394 -23.77 22.10 6.61
C ALA A 394 -23.55 22.34 8.10
N ARG A 395 -22.30 22.26 8.53
CA ARG A 395 -21.90 22.56 9.89
C ARG A 395 -20.84 23.65 9.90
N HIS A 396 -21.16 24.74 10.56
CA HIS A 396 -20.30 25.89 10.78
C HIS A 396 -19.76 25.80 12.21
N ARG A 397 -18.46 25.93 12.37
CA ARG A 397 -17.79 25.87 13.69
C ARG A 397 -16.88 27.06 13.84
N ILE A 398 -17.00 27.71 14.99
CA ILE A 398 -16.17 28.85 15.39
C ILE A 398 -15.55 28.56 16.76
N PRO A 399 -14.39 27.87 16.80
CA PRO A 399 -13.65 27.75 18.06
C PRO A 399 -12.96 29.07 18.38
N ILE A 400 -13.13 29.50 19.61
CA ILE A 400 -12.47 30.67 20.21
C ILE A 400 -11.60 30.14 21.34
N SER A 401 -10.34 30.51 21.39
CA SER A 401 -9.47 30.07 22.45
C SER A 401 -8.45 31.11 22.85
N THR A 402 -8.01 31.03 24.10
CA THR A 402 -6.82 31.74 24.58
C THR A 402 -6.03 30.83 25.53
N ASN A 403 -4.72 30.99 25.53
CA ASN A 403 -3.86 30.31 26.43
C ASN A 403 -2.82 31.27 27.01
N PHE A 404 -2.54 31.13 28.31
CA PHE A 404 -1.56 31.95 28.99
C PHE A 404 -1.02 31.22 30.22
N LYS A 405 0.09 31.68 30.72
CA LYS A 405 0.68 31.12 31.94
C LYS A 405 0.18 31.85 33.18
N VAL A 406 -0.21 31.08 34.19
CA VAL A 406 -0.56 31.54 35.52
C VAL A 406 0.54 31.11 36.47
N ALA A 407 0.98 32.00 37.34
CA ALA A 407 2.03 31.75 38.34
C ALA A 407 3.30 31.09 37.76
N LYS A 408 3.70 31.46 36.56
CA LYS A 408 4.87 30.94 35.81
C LYS A 408 4.81 29.46 35.39
N TYR A 409 4.24 28.61 36.18
CA TYR A 409 4.33 27.14 36.06
C TYR A 409 3.08 26.51 35.48
N PHE A 410 1.94 27.15 35.58
CA PHE A 410 0.69 26.60 35.10
C PHE A 410 0.30 27.22 33.78
N SER A 411 -0.10 26.38 32.85
CA SER A 411 -0.69 26.79 31.55
C SER A 411 -2.21 26.69 31.68
N LEU A 412 -2.89 27.84 31.61
CA LEU A 412 -4.35 27.89 31.55
C LEU A 412 -4.78 28.14 30.13
N SER A 413 -5.64 27.26 29.64
CA SER A 413 -6.31 27.40 28.34
C SER A 413 -7.81 27.55 28.56
N LEU A 414 -8.39 28.59 27.98
CA LEU A 414 -9.82 28.82 27.97
C LEU A 414 -10.31 28.67 26.54
N GLY A 415 -11.40 27.95 26.33
CA GLY A 415 -11.97 27.69 25.04
C GLY A 415 -13.49 27.86 25.00
N GLY A 416 -14.00 28.35 23.92
CA GLY A 416 -15.42 28.35 23.57
C GLY A 416 -15.56 27.77 22.16
N ASN A 417 -16.57 26.98 21.93
CA ASN A 417 -16.91 26.47 20.62
C ASN A 417 -18.34 26.83 20.32
N TYR A 418 -18.56 27.57 19.25
CA TYR A 418 -19.89 27.84 18.69
C TYR A 418 -20.07 26.99 17.44
N GLU A 419 -21.20 26.32 17.33
CA GLU A 419 -21.54 25.46 16.22
C GLU A 419 -22.95 25.79 15.74
N ASP A 420 -23.11 25.95 14.42
CA ASP A 420 -24.40 26.18 13.76
C ASP A 420 -24.55 25.09 12.69
N VAL A 421 -25.62 24.32 12.78
CA VAL A 421 -25.89 23.17 11.90
C VAL A 421 -27.12 23.46 11.06
N TRP A 422 -26.94 23.35 9.75
CA TRP A 422 -27.99 23.52 8.75
C TRP A 422 -28.36 22.16 8.17
N THR A 423 -29.64 21.93 7.99
CA THR A 423 -30.16 20.71 7.38
C THR A 423 -31.24 21.05 6.35
N LEU A 424 -31.41 20.19 5.36
CA LEU A 424 -32.47 20.27 4.36
C LEU A 424 -33.64 19.30 4.63
N GLU A 425 -33.57 18.59 5.75
CA GLU A 425 -34.66 17.73 6.21
C GLU A 425 -34.72 17.69 7.74
N THR A 426 -35.92 17.55 8.25
CA THR A 426 -36.22 17.34 9.65
C THR A 426 -37.23 16.22 9.79
N TYR A 427 -37.51 15.80 11.04
CA TYR A 427 -38.36 14.67 11.34
C TYR A 427 -39.42 15.06 12.36
N ASN A 428 -40.65 14.66 12.10
CA ASN A 428 -41.75 14.79 13.05
C ASN A 428 -42.15 13.38 13.52
N GLN A 429 -42.19 13.19 14.82
CA GLN A 429 -42.63 11.92 15.41
C GLN A 429 -44.00 12.08 16.08
N ARG A 430 -44.90 11.17 15.80
CA ARG A 430 -46.20 11.10 16.41
C ARG A 430 -46.59 9.65 16.65
N TYR A 431 -47.33 9.41 17.71
CA TYR A 431 -47.94 8.12 17.93
C TYR A 431 -49.21 8.00 17.09
N ASP A 432 -49.32 6.97 16.31
CA ASP A 432 -50.54 6.61 15.56
C ASP A 432 -51.35 5.61 16.36
N ALA A 433 -52.53 6.03 16.77
CA ALA A 433 -53.41 5.23 17.63
C ALA A 433 -54.07 4.05 16.84
N GLU A 434 -54.21 4.16 15.53
CA GLU A 434 -54.78 3.12 14.69
C GLU A 434 -53.75 2.01 14.40
N ALA A 435 -52.50 2.41 14.05
CA ALA A 435 -51.41 1.50 13.79
C ALA A 435 -50.74 0.99 15.09
N GLN A 436 -50.97 1.63 16.23
CA GLN A 436 -50.33 1.38 17.54
C GLN A 436 -48.78 1.47 17.46
N GLU A 437 -48.26 2.33 16.60
CA GLU A 437 -46.85 2.52 16.41
C GLU A 437 -46.44 4.00 16.31
N VAL A 438 -45.13 4.26 16.48
CA VAL A 438 -44.60 5.59 16.33
C VAL A 438 -44.27 5.85 14.85
N VAL A 439 -45.01 6.77 14.26
CA VAL A 439 -44.76 7.19 12.87
C VAL A 439 -43.77 8.33 12.85
N THR A 440 -42.76 8.23 11.97
CA THR A 440 -41.75 9.27 11.75
C THR A 440 -41.94 9.83 10.34
N ASP A 441 -42.42 11.06 10.25
CA ASP A 441 -42.60 11.78 8.98
C ASP A 441 -41.36 12.60 8.66
N THR A 442 -40.83 12.48 7.43
CA THR A 442 -39.70 13.30 6.95
C THR A 442 -40.25 14.58 6.33
N ILE A 443 -39.83 15.72 6.87
CA ILE A 443 -40.18 17.06 6.38
C ILE A 443 -38.99 17.61 5.60
N LYS A 444 -39.14 17.74 4.29
CA LYS A 444 -38.13 18.39 3.42
C LYS A 444 -38.21 19.90 3.56
N GLY A 445 -37.07 20.55 3.76
CA GLY A 445 -36.96 22.00 3.87
C GLY A 445 -35.72 22.40 4.69
N PHE A 446 -35.40 23.68 4.59
CA PHE A 446 -34.28 24.25 5.36
C PHE A 446 -34.67 24.44 6.81
N ASP A 447 -33.88 23.91 7.73
CA ASP A 447 -33.92 24.20 9.16
C ASP A 447 -32.51 24.25 9.73
N ARG A 448 -32.35 24.81 10.92
CA ARG A 448 -31.07 24.94 11.60
C ARG A 448 -31.19 24.87 13.11
N PHE A 449 -30.12 24.43 13.75
CA PHE A 449 -29.93 24.62 15.18
C PHE A 449 -28.50 25.11 15.47
N ASN A 450 -28.35 25.81 16.59
CA ASN A 450 -27.05 26.22 17.08
C ASN A 450 -26.81 25.70 18.49
N GLN A 451 -25.54 25.46 18.79
CA GLN A 451 -25.11 25.07 20.11
C GLN A 451 -23.73 25.65 20.43
N TYR A 452 -23.46 25.80 21.72
CA TYR A 452 -22.14 26.25 22.16
C TYR A 452 -21.68 25.50 23.42
N SER A 453 -20.38 25.51 23.64
CA SER A 453 -19.75 24.93 24.81
C SER A 453 -18.56 25.76 25.24
N LEU A 454 -18.29 25.74 26.52
CA LEU A 454 -17.14 26.39 27.13
C LEU A 454 -16.23 25.34 27.76
N SER A 455 -14.95 25.60 27.72
CA SER A 455 -13.96 24.72 28.33
C SER A 455 -12.83 25.51 28.99
N SER A 456 -12.30 24.99 30.05
CA SER A 456 -11.12 25.49 30.72
C SER A 456 -10.20 24.33 31.02
N SER A 457 -8.90 24.47 30.76
CA SER A 457 -7.92 23.44 31.06
C SER A 457 -6.69 24.05 31.72
N LEU A 458 -6.33 23.51 32.87
CA LEU A 458 -5.16 23.90 33.64
C LEU A 458 -4.19 22.73 33.66
N GLY A 459 -2.96 22.98 33.22
CA GLY A 459 -1.93 21.95 33.20
C GLY A 459 -0.55 22.50 33.58
N THR A 460 0.30 21.60 34.00
CA THR A 460 1.70 21.91 34.30
C THR A 460 2.62 20.76 33.90
N THR A 461 3.92 20.98 33.90
CA THR A 461 4.91 19.93 33.70
C THR A 461 5.83 19.90 34.89
N VAL A 462 5.91 18.76 35.55
CA VAL A 462 6.77 18.48 36.68
C VAL A 462 7.89 17.55 36.27
N TYR A 463 9.09 17.88 36.61
CA TYR A 463 10.28 17.08 36.31
C TYR A 463 10.87 16.53 37.62
N GLY A 464 11.06 15.22 37.66
CA GLY A 464 11.86 14.56 38.71
C GLY A 464 13.10 13.95 38.07
N THR A 465 14.26 14.12 38.63
CA THR A 465 15.50 13.48 38.17
C THR A 465 16.12 12.74 39.34
N PHE A 466 16.34 11.44 39.13
CA PHE A 466 17.01 10.56 40.08
C PHE A 466 18.40 10.25 39.53
N ASN A 467 19.43 10.70 40.17
CA ASN A 467 20.82 10.49 39.79
C ASN A 467 21.41 9.30 40.58
N PHE A 468 22.07 8.38 39.85
CA PHE A 468 22.66 7.18 40.43
C PHE A 468 24.21 7.21 40.43
N GLY A 469 24.80 8.24 39.81
CA GLY A 469 26.23 8.43 39.65
C GLY A 469 26.75 8.09 38.22
N GLU A 470 27.84 8.75 37.83
CA GLU A 470 28.39 8.66 36.45
C GLU A 470 29.01 7.28 36.17
N ASP A 471 29.42 6.58 37.20
CA ASP A 471 30.05 5.25 37.11
C ASP A 471 29.02 4.11 36.89
N LYS A 472 27.76 4.40 37.10
CA LYS A 472 26.71 3.37 36.95
C LYS A 472 26.27 3.22 35.50
N LYS A 473 25.79 2.01 35.13
CA LYS A 473 25.22 1.77 33.81
C LYS A 473 24.04 2.67 33.51
N ILE A 474 23.15 2.88 34.48
CA ILE A 474 22.10 3.90 34.43
C ILE A 474 22.61 5.05 35.31
N GLN A 475 22.91 6.18 34.70
CA GLN A 475 23.44 7.36 35.38
C GLN A 475 22.33 8.20 36.01
N ALA A 476 21.23 8.34 35.33
CA ALA A 476 20.07 9.08 35.84
C ALA A 476 18.78 8.59 35.19
N ILE A 477 17.66 8.72 35.91
CA ILE A 477 16.32 8.57 35.38
C ILE A 477 15.58 9.89 35.52
N ARG A 478 15.05 10.40 34.43
CA ARG A 478 14.19 11.58 34.39
C ARG A 478 12.74 11.17 34.25
N HIS A 479 11.91 11.53 35.21
CA HIS A 479 10.47 11.38 35.18
C HIS A 479 9.85 12.72 34.81
N ILE A 480 9.05 12.74 33.76
CA ILE A 480 8.31 13.90 33.31
C ILE A 480 6.82 13.62 33.55
N MET A 481 6.20 14.40 34.41
CA MET A 481 4.77 14.31 34.69
C MET A 481 4.05 15.54 34.14
N ARG A 482 2.94 15.34 33.49
CA ARG A 482 2.08 16.40 32.96
C ARG A 482 0.67 16.21 33.46
N PRO A 483 0.39 16.63 34.70
CA PRO A 483 -0.98 16.68 35.23
C PRO A 483 -1.77 17.76 34.51
N SER A 484 -3.02 17.47 34.19
CA SER A 484 -3.97 18.46 33.69
C SER A 484 -5.37 18.19 34.23
N VAL A 485 -6.08 19.28 34.51
CA VAL A 485 -7.47 19.29 34.92
C VAL A 485 -8.23 20.14 33.93
N SER A 486 -9.31 19.60 33.36
CA SER A 486 -10.12 20.28 32.35
C SER A 486 -11.56 20.27 32.80
N TYR A 487 -12.21 21.41 32.74
CA TYR A 487 -13.62 21.58 33.01
C TYR A 487 -14.33 21.95 31.71
N GLY A 488 -15.37 21.19 31.38
CA GLY A 488 -16.23 21.43 30.22
C GLY A 488 -17.65 21.74 30.67
N TRP A 489 -18.26 22.72 30.02
CA TRP A 489 -19.63 23.12 30.29
C TRP A 489 -20.38 23.44 28.98
N ALA A 490 -21.63 23.01 28.90
CA ALA A 490 -22.54 23.39 27.86
C ALA A 490 -23.97 23.47 28.44
N PRO A 491 -24.78 24.45 28.01
CA PRO A 491 -26.19 24.54 28.42
C PRO A 491 -27.02 23.45 27.75
N SER A 492 -28.23 23.32 28.21
CA SER A 492 -29.28 22.59 27.51
C SER A 492 -29.76 23.39 26.29
N PHE A 493 -30.22 22.70 25.28
CA PHE A 493 -30.82 23.26 24.07
C PHE A 493 -32.22 22.71 23.85
N ASP A 494 -33.02 22.63 24.93
CA ASP A 494 -34.35 22.04 24.98
C ASP A 494 -35.32 22.69 24.00
N GLN A 495 -35.07 23.95 23.57
CA GLN A 495 -35.86 24.62 22.53
C GLN A 495 -35.91 23.90 21.18
N TYR A 496 -35.07 22.90 20.96
CA TYR A 496 -35.06 22.07 19.75
C TYR A 496 -35.68 20.69 19.97
N TYR A 497 -36.33 20.50 21.15
CA TYR A 497 -36.95 19.26 21.53
C TYR A 497 -38.47 19.46 21.64
N ASP A 498 -39.18 18.45 21.15
CA ASP A 498 -40.64 18.33 21.18
C ASP A 498 -41.00 17.04 21.92
N GLU A 499 -42.27 16.89 22.28
CA GLU A 499 -42.79 15.72 23.03
C GLU A 499 -43.97 15.11 22.32
N TYR A 500 -44.13 13.78 22.44
CA TYR A 500 -45.33 13.08 22.10
C TYR A 500 -45.71 12.09 23.19
N ILE A 501 -46.97 11.74 23.28
CA ILE A 501 -47.48 10.76 24.24
C ILE A 501 -47.57 9.40 23.58
N ASN A 502 -46.87 8.38 24.13
CA ASN A 502 -47.00 7.02 23.69
C ASN A 502 -48.32 6.46 24.11
N GLY A 503 -49.21 6.13 23.19
CA GLY A 503 -50.56 5.64 23.45
C GLY A 503 -50.62 4.26 24.10
N VAL A 504 -49.53 3.48 24.08
CA VAL A 504 -49.48 2.15 24.75
C VAL A 504 -49.08 2.29 26.23
N THR A 505 -48.05 3.08 26.52
CA THR A 505 -47.47 3.20 27.86
C THR A 505 -48.04 4.40 28.63
N GLY A 506 -48.62 5.38 27.92
CA GLY A 506 -49.04 6.68 28.49
C GLY A 506 -47.85 7.62 28.81
N ASP A 507 -46.66 7.25 28.53
CA ASP A 507 -45.46 8.02 28.84
C ASP A 507 -45.27 9.14 27.80
N THR A 508 -44.79 10.29 28.30
CA THR A 508 -44.34 11.41 27.47
C THR A 508 -42.92 11.11 27.01
N ILE A 509 -42.72 11.05 25.70
CA ILE A 509 -41.42 10.79 25.08
C ILE A 509 -40.93 12.06 24.42
N GLU A 510 -39.78 12.51 24.88
CA GLU A 510 -39.07 13.66 24.28
C GLU A 510 -38.33 13.23 23.01
N TYR A 511 -38.44 14.00 21.94
CA TYR A 511 -37.70 13.78 20.69
C TYR A 511 -37.24 15.11 20.10
N THR A 512 -36.33 15.08 19.17
CA THR A 512 -35.94 16.28 18.41
C THR A 512 -36.14 16.06 16.92
N ARG A 513 -36.65 17.09 16.26
CA ARG A 513 -36.79 17.07 14.80
C ARG A 513 -35.47 16.93 14.06
N PHE A 514 -34.33 17.06 14.72
CA PHE A 514 -33.00 16.89 14.17
C PHE A 514 -32.40 15.50 14.40
N GLN A 515 -33.11 14.60 15.05
CA GLN A 515 -32.61 13.31 15.53
C GLN A 515 -31.86 12.47 14.48
N ASN A 516 -32.42 12.38 13.28
CA ASN A 516 -31.87 11.57 12.18
C ASN A 516 -31.21 12.41 11.08
N THR A 517 -30.93 13.70 11.37
CA THR A 517 -30.25 14.54 10.40
C THR A 517 -28.77 14.17 10.25
N LEU A 518 -28.13 14.69 9.22
CA LEU A 518 -26.76 14.36 8.84
C LEU A 518 -25.73 14.61 9.94
N TYR A 519 -25.90 15.64 10.75
CA TYR A 519 -24.98 16.01 11.82
C TYR A 519 -25.53 15.68 13.22
N GLY A 520 -26.63 14.94 13.27
CA GLY A 520 -27.27 14.53 14.52
C GLY A 520 -28.07 15.63 15.21
N ALA A 521 -28.46 15.37 16.44
CA ALA A 521 -29.28 16.20 17.26
C ALA A 521 -28.46 17.24 18.05
N PRO A 522 -29.01 18.41 18.36
CA PRO A 522 -28.47 19.27 19.40
C PRO A 522 -28.48 18.55 20.76
N ARG A 523 -27.72 19.04 21.69
CA ARG A 523 -27.64 18.44 23.04
C ARG A 523 -28.95 18.69 23.84
N SER A 524 -29.57 17.64 24.38
CA SER A 524 -30.78 17.75 25.17
C SER A 524 -30.47 18.16 26.62
N GLY A 525 -29.54 17.89 27.27
CA GLY A 525 -29.32 18.27 28.70
C GLY A 525 -28.08 19.15 28.85
N LYS A 526 -28.03 19.81 30.00
CA LYS A 526 -26.84 20.51 30.48
C LYS A 526 -25.68 19.53 30.57
N SER A 527 -24.49 19.95 30.22
CA SER A 527 -23.27 19.20 30.45
C SER A 527 -22.32 19.98 31.31
N SER A 528 -21.85 19.35 32.37
CA SER A 528 -20.85 19.92 33.28
C SER A 528 -19.98 18.77 33.75
N ALA A 529 -18.72 18.74 33.28
CA ALA A 529 -17.82 17.65 33.59
C ALA A 529 -16.40 18.16 33.89
N LEU A 530 -15.79 17.56 34.89
CA LEU A 530 -14.38 17.72 35.20
C LEU A 530 -13.62 16.51 34.70
N SER A 531 -12.56 16.73 33.93
CA SER A 531 -11.68 15.67 33.46
C SER A 531 -10.31 15.87 34.09
N PHE A 532 -9.73 14.78 34.56
CA PHE A 532 -8.39 14.74 35.13
C PHE A 532 -7.52 13.83 34.25
N SER A 533 -6.35 14.29 33.84
CA SER A 533 -5.38 13.47 33.18
C SER A 533 -3.97 13.66 33.71
N LEU A 534 -3.20 12.58 33.74
CA LEU A 534 -1.80 12.57 34.16
C LEU A 534 -1.02 11.81 33.11
N ALA A 535 -0.24 12.53 32.30
CA ALA A 535 0.65 11.92 31.31
C ALA A 535 2.07 11.84 31.89
N ASN A 536 2.66 10.66 31.81
CA ASN A 536 3.99 10.38 32.33
C ASN A 536 4.92 9.88 31.23
N THR A 537 6.20 10.28 31.31
CA THR A 537 7.27 9.82 30.44
C THR A 537 8.50 9.54 31.31
N LEU A 538 9.15 8.40 31.10
CA LEU A 538 10.38 8.02 31.80
C LEU A 538 11.53 7.88 30.80
N GLU A 539 12.58 8.66 31.01
CA GLU A 539 13.81 8.63 30.23
C GLU A 539 14.98 8.24 31.14
N ALA A 540 15.88 7.40 30.65
CA ALA A 540 17.12 7.08 31.32
C ALA A 540 18.32 7.63 30.55
N LYS A 541 19.32 8.13 31.30
CA LYS A 541 20.68 8.31 30.79
C LYS A 541 21.47 7.05 31.09
N VAL A 542 21.92 6.40 30.04
CA VAL A 542 22.65 5.13 30.15
C VAL A 542 24.04 5.33 29.56
N ARG A 543 25.08 4.79 30.24
CA ARG A 543 26.43 4.79 29.68
C ARG A 543 26.42 4.10 28.30
N ASP A 544 27.01 4.73 27.30
CA ASP A 544 27.12 4.09 25.97
C ASP A 544 27.99 2.82 26.06
N LYS A 545 27.70 1.84 25.25
CA LYS A 545 28.51 0.62 25.15
C LYS A 545 29.87 0.91 24.48
N ASP A 546 29.92 1.96 23.70
CA ASP A 546 31.13 2.44 23.06
C ASP A 546 31.87 3.33 24.04
N SER A 547 33.00 2.82 24.58
CA SER A 547 33.84 3.52 25.55
C SER A 547 34.49 4.79 25.01
N THR A 548 34.45 5.03 23.70
CA THR A 548 34.97 6.24 23.06
C THR A 548 33.99 7.41 23.12
N LYS A 549 32.70 7.13 23.37
CA LYS A 549 31.66 8.15 23.51
C LYS A 549 31.52 8.60 24.95
N LEU A 550 31.95 9.81 25.22
CA LEU A 550 31.85 10.43 26.55
C LEU A 550 30.43 10.84 26.93
N GLU A 551 29.54 11.05 25.97
CA GLU A 551 28.15 11.45 26.23
C GLU A 551 27.26 10.23 26.48
N PRO A 552 26.45 10.24 27.55
CA PRO A 552 25.54 9.15 27.86
C PRO A 552 24.40 9.07 26.84
N LYS A 553 24.07 7.87 26.40
CA LYS A 553 22.92 7.57 25.53
C LYS A 553 21.62 7.81 26.28
N LYS A 554 20.69 8.55 25.68
CA LYS A 554 19.31 8.69 26.17
C LYS A 554 18.48 7.51 25.71
N VAL A 555 17.86 6.82 26.65
CA VAL A 555 16.99 5.67 26.38
C VAL A 555 15.62 5.95 26.98
N MET A 556 14.56 5.81 26.20
CA MET A 556 13.20 5.90 26.69
C MET A 556 12.84 4.61 27.40
N LEU A 557 12.58 4.67 28.71
CA LEU A 557 12.10 3.53 29.49
C LEU A 557 10.60 3.35 29.35
N LEU A 558 9.88 4.47 29.29
CA LEU A 558 8.44 4.52 29.12
C LEU A 558 8.09 5.75 28.30
N ASN A 559 7.71 5.52 27.03
CA ASN A 559 7.40 6.63 26.11
C ASN A 559 6.16 7.39 26.56
N SER A 560 5.16 6.66 27.03
CA SER A 560 3.93 7.23 27.56
C SER A 560 3.32 6.31 28.60
N PHE A 561 2.77 6.91 29.64
CA PHE A 561 1.89 6.26 30.61
C PHE A 561 0.87 7.28 31.08
N ASN A 562 -0.36 7.14 30.62
CA ASN A 562 -1.41 8.11 30.83
C ASN A 562 -2.50 7.51 31.71
N LEU A 563 -2.92 8.26 32.70
CA LEU A 563 -4.12 8.03 33.47
C LEU A 563 -5.13 9.10 33.11
N SER A 564 -6.37 8.73 32.93
CA SER A 564 -7.46 9.69 32.74
C SER A 564 -8.75 9.21 33.37
N THR A 565 -9.48 10.15 33.96
CA THR A 565 -10.81 9.93 34.50
C THR A 565 -11.61 11.23 34.44
N GLY A 566 -12.91 11.17 34.70
CA GLY A 566 -13.77 12.34 34.68
C GLY A 566 -14.87 12.22 35.71
N TYR A 567 -15.37 13.35 36.11
CA TYR A 567 -16.53 13.49 37.01
C TYR A 567 -17.62 14.30 36.30
N ASN A 568 -18.79 13.70 36.14
CA ASN A 568 -19.96 14.33 35.53
C ASN A 568 -20.86 14.88 36.61
N PHE A 569 -20.99 16.22 36.70
CA PHE A 569 -21.81 16.89 37.68
C PHE A 569 -23.30 16.82 37.42
N GLN A 570 -23.70 16.48 36.19
CA GLN A 570 -25.09 16.42 35.77
C GLN A 570 -25.69 14.99 35.78
N ALA A 571 -24.86 14.01 36.08
CA ALA A 571 -25.35 12.64 36.16
C ALA A 571 -26.02 12.42 37.52
N ASP A 572 -27.20 11.82 37.54
CA ASP A 572 -27.92 11.45 38.77
C ASP A 572 -27.23 10.30 39.52
N SER A 573 -26.48 9.50 38.81
CA SER A 573 -25.73 8.36 39.34
C SER A 573 -24.48 8.09 38.55
N LEU A 574 -23.54 7.32 39.11
CA LEU A 574 -22.30 6.91 38.45
C LEU A 574 -21.47 8.11 37.94
N ASN A 575 -21.39 9.18 38.71
CA ASN A 575 -20.78 10.43 38.33
C ASN A 575 -19.29 10.34 38.01
N LEU A 576 -18.56 9.42 38.66
CA LEU A 576 -17.15 9.20 38.38
C LEU A 576 -16.95 8.21 37.20
N SER A 577 -16.25 8.61 36.17
CA SER A 577 -15.92 7.74 35.07
C SER A 577 -14.87 6.69 35.44
N PRO A 578 -14.84 5.53 34.82
CA PRO A 578 -13.73 4.61 35.00
C PRO A 578 -12.37 5.28 34.72
N VAL A 579 -11.36 4.89 35.46
CA VAL A 579 -9.98 5.33 35.22
C VAL A 579 -9.42 4.55 34.06
N ALA A 580 -9.10 5.24 32.98
CA ALA A 580 -8.44 4.66 31.83
C ALA A 580 -6.92 4.79 32.01
N LEU A 581 -6.24 3.67 31.92
CA LEU A 581 -4.79 3.57 31.87
C LEU A 581 -4.37 3.24 30.44
N THR A 582 -3.43 3.99 29.89
CA THR A 582 -2.84 3.67 28.59
C THR A 582 -1.35 3.91 28.66
N GLY A 583 -0.57 3.03 28.06
CA GLY A 583 0.88 3.18 28.07
C GLY A 583 1.53 2.50 26.87
N GLY A 584 2.73 2.94 26.58
CA GLY A 584 3.53 2.35 25.53
C GLY A 584 5.01 2.66 25.70
N THR A 585 5.83 1.71 25.28
CA THR A 585 7.27 1.88 25.25
C THR A 585 7.90 1.11 24.12
N ASN A 586 9.02 1.64 23.63
CA ASN A 586 9.88 0.96 22.66
C ASN A 586 11.20 0.65 23.35
N ILE A 587 11.57 -0.60 23.34
CA ILE A 587 12.79 -1.12 23.96
C ILE A 587 13.65 -1.86 22.92
N LEU A 588 14.88 -2.21 23.30
CA LEU A 588 15.82 -2.91 22.44
C LEU A 588 16.11 -2.15 21.12
N ASP A 589 16.44 -0.86 21.24
CA ASP A 589 16.70 0.02 20.10
C ASP A 589 15.55 0.03 19.07
N ASN A 590 14.31 0.16 19.57
CA ASN A 590 13.04 0.17 18.83
C ASN A 590 12.63 -1.16 18.18
N LYS A 591 13.33 -2.25 18.46
CA LYS A 591 12.98 -3.57 17.93
C LYS A 591 11.76 -4.18 18.59
N MET A 592 11.46 -3.79 19.80
CA MET A 592 10.32 -4.26 20.56
C MET A 592 9.45 -3.08 20.98
N SER A 593 8.18 -3.09 20.58
CA SER A 593 7.18 -2.15 21.07
C SER A 593 6.15 -2.86 21.94
N ILE A 594 5.82 -2.23 23.06
CA ILE A 594 4.82 -2.72 24.01
C ILE A 594 3.80 -1.62 24.16
N ASN A 595 2.54 -1.91 23.87
CA ASN A 595 1.41 -1.02 24.09
C ASN A 595 0.41 -1.72 25.00
N PHE A 596 -0.05 -1.05 26.03
CA PHE A 596 -0.99 -1.61 26.97
C PHE A 596 -2.05 -0.58 27.38
N GLY A 597 -3.20 -1.09 27.79
CA GLY A 597 -4.29 -0.29 28.32
C GLY A 597 -5.13 -1.07 29.29
N ALA A 598 -5.75 -0.39 30.22
CA ALA A 598 -6.67 -0.98 31.17
C ALA A 598 -7.75 0.02 31.56
N ASN A 599 -8.93 -0.47 31.88
CA ASN A 599 -10.01 0.29 32.44
C ASN A 599 -10.31 -0.19 33.85
N LEU A 600 -10.28 0.73 34.79
CA LEU A 600 -10.52 0.52 36.22
C LEU A 600 -11.80 1.22 36.63
N ASP A 601 -12.82 0.45 36.96
CA ASP A 601 -14.11 0.99 37.38
C ASP A 601 -14.20 1.16 38.88
N PRO A 602 -14.53 2.36 39.39
CA PRO A 602 -14.66 2.59 40.82
C PRO A 602 -15.95 1.98 41.40
N TYR A 603 -16.94 1.66 40.59
CA TYR A 603 -18.26 1.20 41.01
C TYR A 603 -18.40 -0.32 41.07
N ALA A 604 -19.20 -0.78 41.99
CA ALA A 604 -19.63 -2.18 42.06
C ALA A 604 -20.65 -2.52 40.94
N ILE A 605 -20.88 -3.81 40.79
CA ILE A 605 -21.93 -4.33 39.89
C ILE A 605 -22.90 -5.22 40.63
N ASP A 606 -24.15 -5.21 40.17
CA ASP A 606 -25.21 -6.11 40.68
C ASP A 606 -24.99 -7.57 40.23
N ASN A 607 -25.93 -8.44 40.56
CA ASN A 607 -25.88 -9.85 40.16
C ASN A 607 -26.07 -10.06 38.64
N ASN A 608 -26.65 -9.08 37.95
CA ASN A 608 -26.83 -9.10 36.51
C ASN A 608 -25.64 -8.49 35.74
N GLY A 609 -24.56 -8.09 36.46
CA GLY A 609 -23.39 -7.47 35.84
C GLY A 609 -23.56 -5.98 35.51
N ARG A 610 -24.65 -5.34 35.95
CA ARG A 610 -24.88 -3.90 35.73
C ARG A 610 -24.21 -3.08 36.82
N ARG A 611 -23.66 -1.94 36.44
CA ARG A 611 -23.06 -0.99 37.40
C ARG A 611 -24.12 -0.43 38.35
N ILE A 612 -23.79 -0.39 39.64
CA ILE A 612 -24.62 0.22 40.68
C ILE A 612 -23.94 1.46 41.28
N ASN A 613 -24.73 2.42 41.78
CA ASN A 613 -24.22 3.68 42.33
C ASN A 613 -23.61 3.52 43.74
N THR A 614 -22.76 2.51 43.87
CA THR A 614 -22.02 2.21 45.09
C THR A 614 -20.56 1.93 44.73
N PHE A 615 -19.61 2.62 45.39
CA PHE A 615 -18.21 2.34 45.13
C PHE A 615 -17.86 0.90 45.50
N ASN A 616 -17.01 0.29 44.68
CA ASN A 616 -16.65 -1.12 44.82
C ASN A 616 -16.00 -1.40 46.21
N ILE A 617 -15.23 -0.43 46.75
CA ILE A 617 -14.64 -0.52 48.06
C ILE A 617 -15.70 -0.56 49.15
N ASN A 618 -16.80 0.15 49.01
CA ASN A 618 -17.90 0.17 49.98
C ASN A 618 -18.79 -1.11 49.88
N ASN A 619 -18.62 -1.90 48.82
CA ASN A 619 -19.31 -3.15 48.62
C ASN A 619 -18.37 -4.36 48.91
N GLY A 620 -17.34 -4.17 49.71
CA GLY A 620 -16.38 -5.22 50.13
C GLY A 620 -15.34 -5.60 49.09
N GLY A 621 -15.23 -4.84 48.00
CA GLY A 621 -14.22 -5.06 46.92
C GLY A 621 -12.99 -4.17 47.03
N SER A 622 -12.14 -4.19 46.05
CA SER A 622 -10.97 -3.31 45.90
C SER A 622 -11.38 -1.87 45.57
N LEU A 623 -10.43 -0.93 45.68
CA LEU A 623 -10.65 0.48 45.33
C LEU A 623 -11.21 0.66 43.90
N PHE A 624 -10.70 -0.12 42.99
CA PHE A 624 -11.16 -0.16 41.59
C PHE A 624 -11.31 -1.62 41.14
N ARG A 625 -12.24 -1.86 40.28
CA ARG A 625 -12.47 -3.14 39.61
C ARG A 625 -11.87 -3.07 38.21
N LEU A 626 -10.95 -3.97 37.91
CA LEU A 626 -10.41 -4.09 36.54
C LEU A 626 -11.51 -4.64 35.63
N THR A 627 -11.95 -3.85 34.65
CA THR A 627 -13.04 -4.21 33.73
C THR A 627 -12.53 -4.71 32.41
N SER A 628 -11.41 -4.19 31.96
CA SER A 628 -10.72 -4.67 30.77
C SER A 628 -9.25 -4.33 30.83
N ALA A 629 -8.44 -5.19 30.23
CA ALA A 629 -7.02 -4.94 30.01
C ALA A 629 -6.63 -5.47 28.63
N ARG A 630 -5.73 -4.76 27.97
CA ARG A 630 -5.19 -5.18 26.67
C ARG A 630 -3.70 -4.94 26.65
N ALA A 631 -2.97 -5.81 25.99
CA ALA A 631 -1.56 -5.61 25.71
C ALA A 631 -1.25 -6.10 24.30
N ASN A 632 -0.49 -5.30 23.57
CA ASN A 632 0.04 -5.63 22.27
C ASN A 632 1.55 -5.50 22.32
N ILE A 633 2.25 -6.57 21.99
CA ILE A 633 3.71 -6.64 21.98
C ILE A 633 4.13 -6.99 20.55
N SER A 634 4.90 -6.12 19.92
CA SER A 634 5.51 -6.37 18.62
C SER A 634 7.02 -6.50 18.79
N TYR A 635 7.60 -7.50 18.17
CA TYR A 635 9.03 -7.75 18.24
C TYR A 635 9.57 -8.10 16.85
N SER A 636 10.58 -7.36 16.39
CA SER A 636 11.26 -7.62 15.13
C SER A 636 12.69 -8.04 15.38
N LEU A 637 13.09 -9.13 14.75
CA LEU A 637 14.42 -9.74 14.82
C LEU A 637 14.95 -9.93 13.40
N SER A 638 16.24 -9.76 13.23
CA SER A 638 16.90 -10.04 11.95
C SER A 638 18.29 -10.64 12.18
N SER A 639 18.80 -11.36 11.21
CA SER A 639 20.18 -11.88 11.24
C SER A 639 21.21 -10.77 11.47
N LYS A 640 20.94 -9.55 11.01
CA LYS A 640 21.81 -8.38 11.19
C LYS A 640 21.97 -7.98 12.67
N ASP A 641 21.00 -8.35 13.51
CA ASP A 641 21.01 -8.03 14.93
C ASP A 641 22.06 -8.82 15.72
N PHE A 642 22.51 -9.91 15.16
CA PHE A 642 23.47 -10.83 15.75
C PHE A 642 24.88 -10.71 15.13
N GLN A 643 25.09 -9.76 14.21
CA GLN A 643 26.39 -9.51 13.59
C GLN A 643 27.24 -8.57 14.48
N PRO A 644 28.57 -8.72 14.50
CA PRO A 644 29.48 -7.80 15.18
C PRO A 644 29.33 -6.38 14.61
N VAL A 645 29.41 -5.38 15.50
CA VAL A 645 29.18 -3.95 15.16
C VAL A 645 30.11 -3.40 14.05
N LYS A 646 31.23 -4.06 13.78
CA LYS A 646 32.20 -3.63 12.75
C LYS A 646 31.73 -3.77 11.30
N ASP A 647 30.71 -4.62 11.05
CA ASP A 647 30.19 -4.89 9.71
C ASP A 647 28.80 -4.24 9.47
N ARG A 648 28.36 -3.38 10.37
CA ARG A 648 27.14 -2.61 10.15
C ARG A 648 27.44 -1.36 9.34
N GLU A 649 27.26 -1.42 8.04
CA GLU A 649 27.06 -0.19 7.26
C GLU A 649 25.75 0.46 7.71
N GLU A 650 25.84 1.72 8.14
CA GLU A 650 24.66 2.54 8.43
C GLU A 650 23.92 2.84 7.12
N TYR A 651 23.02 1.98 6.73
CA TYR A 651 21.99 2.35 5.75
C TYR A 651 20.79 2.89 6.53
N PRO A 652 20.34 4.11 6.24
CA PRO A 652 19.09 4.62 6.82
C PRO A 652 17.93 3.74 6.29
N THR A 653 17.29 3.02 7.17
CA THR A 653 16.07 2.28 6.83
C THR A 653 14.93 3.30 6.67
N GLU A 654 14.63 3.67 5.43
CA GLU A 654 13.43 4.47 5.09
C GLU A 654 12.11 3.77 5.46
N GLY A 655 12.15 2.49 5.84
CA GLY A 655 10.98 1.73 6.23
C GLY A 655 10.36 2.11 7.57
N ASP A 656 11.14 2.57 8.52
CA ASP A 656 10.65 2.84 9.89
C ASP A 656 9.88 4.17 10.03
N ALA A 657 10.13 5.12 9.15
CA ALA A 657 9.40 6.39 9.13
C ALA A 657 7.96 6.23 8.60
N TYR A 658 7.70 5.23 7.77
CA TYR A 658 6.39 5.04 7.13
C TYR A 658 5.38 4.37 8.06
N VAL A 659 5.83 3.50 8.96
CA VAL A 659 4.96 2.81 9.94
C VAL A 659 4.52 3.76 11.05
N ALA A 660 5.37 4.71 11.43
CA ALA A 660 5.04 5.71 12.44
C ALA A 660 4.07 6.80 11.94
N ALA A 661 4.07 7.08 10.63
CA ALA A 661 3.24 8.13 10.02
C ALA A 661 1.82 7.67 9.64
N SER A 662 1.54 6.38 9.57
CA SER A 662 0.26 5.83 9.13
C SER A 662 -0.71 5.45 10.24
N GLY A 663 -0.51 5.92 11.48
CA GLY A 663 -1.52 5.85 12.56
C GLY A 663 -2.02 4.45 12.90
N GLY A 664 -1.11 3.49 12.94
CA GLY A 664 -1.22 2.20 13.64
C GLY A 664 -2.58 1.52 13.68
N ARG A 665 -3.17 1.14 12.57
CA ARG A 665 -4.22 0.13 12.56
C ARG A 665 -3.57 -1.25 12.48
N THR A 666 -3.80 -2.04 13.51
CA THR A 666 -3.27 -3.41 13.67
C THR A 666 -3.81 -4.43 12.67
N ASP A 667 -4.72 -4.00 11.79
CA ASP A 667 -5.39 -4.87 10.80
C ASP A 667 -4.57 -5.06 9.51
N ASP A 668 -3.48 -4.31 9.34
CA ASP A 668 -2.70 -4.30 8.10
C ASP A 668 -1.59 -5.38 8.02
N LEU A 669 -1.58 -6.34 8.94
CA LEU A 669 -0.57 -7.41 8.91
C LEU A 669 -0.63 -8.25 7.62
N PHE A 670 -1.79 -8.29 6.97
CA PHE A 670 -2.02 -9.00 5.70
C PHE A 670 -2.22 -8.08 4.48
N GLY A 671 -2.46 -6.78 4.68
CA GLY A 671 -2.86 -5.86 3.61
C GLY A 671 -1.74 -5.35 2.70
N LYS A 672 -0.48 -5.43 3.11
CA LYS A 672 0.67 -4.88 2.36
C LYS A 672 1.77 -5.88 2.02
N ALA A 673 1.41 -7.13 1.76
CA ALA A 673 2.36 -8.10 1.20
C ALA A 673 2.80 -7.78 -0.24
N ASN A 674 2.24 -6.74 -0.86
CA ASN A 674 2.55 -6.36 -2.24
C ASN A 674 3.70 -5.36 -2.41
N ASN A 675 4.28 -4.83 -1.33
CA ASN A 675 5.47 -4.00 -1.41
C ASN A 675 6.76 -4.79 -1.17
N PHE A 676 6.85 -5.99 -1.75
CA PHE A 676 8.16 -6.54 -2.06
C PHE A 676 8.63 -5.82 -3.31
N ASP A 677 9.33 -4.73 -3.09
CA ASP A 677 10.01 -3.98 -4.10
C ASP A 677 10.87 -4.93 -4.94
N GLU A 678 10.61 -5.01 -6.23
CA GLU A 678 11.47 -5.70 -7.20
C GLU A 678 12.90 -5.14 -7.15
N SER A 679 13.09 -3.95 -6.57
CA SER A 679 14.37 -3.26 -6.46
C SER A 679 15.38 -3.93 -5.50
N ARG A 680 14.95 -4.84 -4.62
CA ARG A 680 15.87 -5.48 -3.69
C ARG A 680 16.73 -6.59 -4.31
N PHE A 681 16.39 -7.01 -5.52
CA PHE A 681 17.14 -8.01 -6.26
C PHE A 681 18.08 -7.43 -7.32
N ASP A 682 17.95 -6.14 -7.65
CA ASP A 682 18.76 -5.48 -8.67
C ASP A 682 20.08 -4.89 -8.14
N GLU A 683 20.31 -4.85 -6.83
CA GLU A 683 21.54 -4.31 -6.23
C GLU A 683 22.56 -5.38 -5.78
N MET A 684 22.49 -6.60 -6.27
CA MET A 684 23.67 -7.46 -6.22
C MET A 684 24.60 -7.10 -7.40
N ASP A 685 25.25 -5.97 -7.29
CA ASP A 685 26.43 -5.66 -8.10
C ASP A 685 27.44 -6.81 -8.01
N ASP A 686 27.86 -7.28 -9.18
CA ASP A 686 28.96 -8.21 -9.38
C ASP A 686 30.28 -7.65 -8.81
N LYS A 687 30.42 -7.56 -7.52
CA LYS A 687 31.76 -7.58 -6.91
C LYS A 687 32.21 -9.02 -6.95
N GLU A 688 33.16 -9.31 -7.83
CA GLU A 688 33.94 -10.55 -7.81
C GLU A 688 34.35 -10.83 -6.36
N VAL A 689 33.68 -11.80 -5.75
CA VAL A 689 34.00 -12.26 -4.42
C VAL A 689 35.21 -13.18 -4.56
N GLU A 690 36.41 -12.67 -4.28
CA GLU A 690 37.56 -13.50 -3.96
C GLU A 690 37.13 -14.52 -2.93
N ASN A 691 37.22 -15.81 -3.32
CA ASN A 691 36.91 -17.00 -2.55
C ASN A 691 36.86 -16.84 -1.03
N PRO A 692 35.71 -16.59 -0.41
CA PRO A 692 35.58 -16.77 1.02
C PRO A 692 35.25 -18.22 1.27
N ILE A 693 36.13 -18.91 1.95
CA ILE A 693 35.85 -20.13 2.67
C ILE A 693 34.47 -20.00 3.32
N TYR A 694 33.52 -20.74 2.82
CA TYR A 694 32.17 -20.99 3.29
C TYR A 694 31.77 -20.30 4.61
N GLN A 695 31.34 -19.06 4.57
CA GLN A 695 30.46 -18.49 5.58
C GLN A 695 29.19 -18.05 4.86
N ASN A 696 28.30 -19.00 4.56
CA ASN A 696 26.94 -18.68 4.18
C ASN A 696 26.26 -18.02 5.39
N LYS A 697 26.32 -16.71 5.47
CA LYS A 697 25.50 -15.94 6.42
C LYS A 697 24.05 -16.07 5.92
N ILE A 698 23.28 -16.96 6.53
CA ILE A 698 21.85 -17.07 6.26
C ILE A 698 21.19 -15.77 6.72
N GLU A 699 20.69 -15.01 5.78
CA GLU A 699 19.91 -13.81 6.08
C GLU A 699 18.47 -14.20 6.41
N TRP A 700 17.96 -13.67 7.51
CA TRP A 700 16.59 -13.88 7.93
C TRP A 700 16.04 -12.66 8.68
N ASP A 701 14.74 -12.47 8.58
CA ASP A 701 13.97 -11.55 9.40
C ASP A 701 12.74 -12.27 9.98
N LEU A 702 12.38 -11.90 11.19
CA LEU A 702 11.23 -12.45 11.90
C LEU A 702 10.52 -11.32 12.64
N ARG A 703 9.23 -11.22 12.43
CA ARG A 703 8.34 -10.30 13.14
C ARG A 703 7.33 -11.11 13.93
N LEU A 704 7.22 -10.81 15.20
CA LEU A 704 6.27 -11.41 16.12
C LEU A 704 5.34 -10.33 16.64
N GLN A 705 4.07 -10.61 16.70
CA GLN A 705 3.07 -9.74 17.30
C GLN A 705 2.16 -10.56 18.20
N TYR A 706 2.18 -10.25 19.48
CA TYR A 706 1.33 -10.87 20.47
C TYR A 706 0.29 -9.88 20.95
N ALA A 707 -0.97 -10.28 20.93
CA ALA A 707 -2.08 -9.50 21.42
C ALA A 707 -2.85 -10.29 22.47
N VAL A 708 -3.19 -9.65 23.55
CA VAL A 708 -4.05 -10.21 24.59
C VAL A 708 -5.07 -9.18 25.05
N THR A 709 -6.31 -9.62 25.21
CA THR A 709 -7.41 -8.82 25.73
C THR A 709 -8.10 -9.61 26.85
N TYR A 710 -8.17 -8.97 28.02
CA TYR A 710 -8.91 -9.46 29.17
C TYR A 710 -10.20 -8.66 29.32
N SER A 711 -11.31 -9.34 29.57
CA SER A 711 -12.63 -8.76 29.79
C SER A 711 -13.22 -9.24 31.13
N ASN A 712 -13.71 -8.27 31.89
CA ASN A 712 -14.35 -8.51 33.18
C ASN A 712 -15.38 -7.43 33.53
N SER A 713 -16.05 -6.87 32.55
CA SER A 713 -17.02 -5.79 32.77
C SER A 713 -18.24 -6.27 33.57
N ALA A 714 -18.68 -7.51 33.33
CA ALA A 714 -19.82 -8.14 33.97
C ALA A 714 -19.46 -9.47 34.65
N ARG A 715 -18.30 -9.56 35.31
CA ARG A 715 -17.75 -10.76 35.98
C ARG A 715 -17.41 -11.94 35.07
N GLN A 716 -17.14 -11.67 33.77
CA GLN A 716 -16.72 -12.73 32.84
C GLN A 716 -15.38 -13.35 33.27
N ASN A 717 -14.47 -12.52 33.77
CA ASN A 717 -13.12 -12.90 34.21
C ASN A 717 -12.43 -13.80 33.16
N GLU A 718 -12.46 -13.37 31.92
CA GLU A 718 -11.98 -14.19 30.79
C GLU A 718 -10.96 -13.45 29.94
N ILE A 719 -10.07 -14.19 29.32
CA ILE A 719 -9.23 -13.72 28.24
C ILE A 719 -10.03 -13.86 26.96
N SER A 720 -10.64 -12.76 26.51
CA SER A 720 -11.54 -12.75 25.35
C SER A 720 -10.81 -12.88 24.02
N ASN A 721 -9.54 -12.53 23.98
CA ASN A 721 -8.69 -12.69 22.80
C ASN A 721 -7.23 -12.87 23.25
N THR A 722 -6.58 -13.88 22.70
CA THR A 722 -5.12 -14.02 22.80
C THR A 722 -4.59 -14.66 21.52
N SER A 723 -3.75 -13.93 20.82
CA SER A 723 -3.23 -14.33 19.52
C SER A 723 -1.76 -14.00 19.38
N LEU A 724 -1.04 -14.87 18.68
CA LEU A 724 0.34 -14.64 18.26
C LEU A 724 0.38 -14.67 16.73
N MET A 725 0.72 -13.57 16.11
CA MET A 725 0.99 -13.48 14.69
C MET A 725 2.49 -13.48 14.46
N PHE A 726 2.93 -14.15 13.41
CA PHE A 726 4.32 -14.14 13.01
C PHE A 726 4.48 -14.10 11.50
N SER A 727 5.48 -13.38 11.05
CA SER A 727 5.89 -13.34 9.65
C SER A 727 7.40 -13.25 9.56
N GLY A 728 7.98 -13.85 8.55
CA GLY A 728 9.42 -13.80 8.38
C GLY A 728 9.84 -14.30 7.01
N ASN A 729 11.07 -13.97 6.65
CA ASN A 729 11.72 -14.44 5.45
C ASN A 729 13.08 -15.01 5.84
N ILE A 730 13.51 -16.02 5.11
CA ILE A 730 14.81 -16.64 5.26
C ILE A 730 15.41 -16.90 3.88
N THR A 731 16.63 -16.45 3.65
CA THR A 731 17.40 -16.74 2.45
C THR A 731 18.23 -18.01 2.72
N LEU A 732 17.71 -19.15 2.28
CA LEU A 732 18.32 -20.46 2.55
C LEU A 732 19.66 -20.64 1.83
N SER A 733 19.78 -20.08 0.64
CA SER A 733 21.00 -20.09 -0.17
C SER A 733 20.93 -18.95 -1.21
N PRO A 734 22.03 -18.58 -1.85
CA PRO A 734 21.98 -17.62 -2.95
C PRO A 734 20.90 -18.01 -3.97
N GLY A 735 19.90 -17.16 -4.13
CA GLY A 735 18.76 -17.35 -5.03
C GLY A 735 17.60 -18.20 -4.47
N TRP A 736 17.58 -18.61 -3.20
CA TRP A 736 16.42 -19.22 -2.53
C TRP A 736 15.94 -18.36 -1.37
N ASP A 737 14.74 -17.82 -1.49
CA ASP A 737 14.05 -17.12 -0.42
C ASP A 737 12.77 -17.85 -0.04
N VAL A 738 12.57 -18.03 1.26
CA VAL A 738 11.37 -18.65 1.83
C VAL A 738 10.73 -17.67 2.80
N GLY A 739 9.50 -17.31 2.55
CA GLY A 739 8.69 -16.46 3.42
C GLY A 739 7.59 -17.26 4.12
N VAL A 740 7.30 -16.92 5.35
CA VAL A 740 6.16 -17.44 6.11
C VAL A 740 5.37 -16.30 6.71
N SER A 741 4.06 -16.42 6.68
CA SER A 741 3.15 -15.55 7.39
C SER A 741 2.02 -16.41 7.96
N SER A 742 1.83 -16.36 9.28
CA SER A 742 0.82 -17.15 9.98
C SER A 742 0.53 -16.54 11.35
N GLY A 743 -0.42 -17.10 12.04
CA GLY A 743 -0.71 -16.77 13.43
C GLY A 743 -1.41 -17.92 14.11
N TYR A 744 -1.44 -17.86 15.42
CA TYR A 744 -2.15 -18.80 16.25
C TYR A 744 -3.10 -18.05 17.19
N ASP A 745 -4.37 -18.39 17.12
CA ASP A 745 -5.40 -17.93 18.05
C ASP A 745 -5.51 -18.91 19.21
N PHE A 746 -5.09 -18.49 20.39
CA PHE A 746 -5.11 -19.32 21.59
C PHE A 746 -6.52 -19.48 22.18
N ALA A 747 -7.41 -18.51 21.89
CA ALA A 747 -8.81 -18.57 22.37
C ALA A 747 -9.59 -19.64 21.59
N ASN A 748 -9.48 -19.63 20.27
CA ASN A 748 -10.16 -20.59 19.39
C ASN A 748 -9.30 -21.82 19.07
N LYS A 749 -8.06 -21.91 19.59
CA LYS A 749 -7.13 -23.04 19.44
C LYS A 749 -6.89 -23.41 17.97
N GLY A 750 -6.63 -22.42 17.13
CA GLY A 750 -6.46 -22.61 15.69
C GLY A 750 -5.39 -21.74 15.07
N PHE A 751 -4.79 -22.24 13.98
CA PHE A 751 -3.96 -21.41 13.13
C PHE A 751 -4.83 -20.46 12.31
N THR A 752 -4.36 -19.23 12.16
CA THR A 752 -4.94 -18.29 11.21
C THR A 752 -4.51 -18.64 9.78
N VAL A 753 -4.93 -17.84 8.80
CA VAL A 753 -4.50 -18.06 7.41
C VAL A 753 -2.98 -18.13 7.34
N THR A 754 -2.46 -19.30 6.96
CA THR A 754 -1.03 -19.55 6.85
C THR A 754 -0.62 -19.49 5.39
N GLN A 755 0.36 -18.66 5.09
CA GLN A 755 0.89 -18.50 3.74
C GLN A 755 2.40 -18.79 3.74
N LEU A 756 2.82 -19.69 2.86
CA LEU A 756 4.20 -20.01 2.56
C LEU A 756 4.54 -19.45 1.18
N ARG A 757 5.68 -18.82 1.07
CA ARG A 757 6.17 -18.21 -0.17
C ARG A 757 7.56 -18.75 -0.45
N PHE A 758 7.74 -19.35 -1.61
CA PHE A 758 9.01 -19.87 -2.06
C PHE A 758 9.41 -19.12 -3.31
N ARG A 759 10.57 -18.54 -3.30
CA ARG A 759 11.14 -17.81 -4.43
C ARG A 759 12.49 -18.39 -4.78
N ARG A 760 12.68 -18.62 -6.06
CA ARG A 760 13.94 -19.14 -6.57
C ARG A 760 14.40 -18.29 -7.74
N ASP A 761 15.62 -17.81 -7.62
CA ASP A 761 16.39 -17.26 -8.71
C ASP A 761 17.08 -18.39 -9.48
N LEU A 762 16.73 -18.55 -10.76
CA LEU A 762 17.25 -19.58 -11.67
C LEU A 762 18.01 -18.92 -12.80
N LYS A 763 19.05 -18.14 -12.52
CA LYS A 763 19.82 -17.39 -13.52
C LYS A 763 18.92 -16.46 -14.34
N SER A 764 18.56 -16.85 -15.57
CA SER A 764 17.67 -16.07 -16.43
C SER A 764 16.18 -16.22 -16.13
N PHE A 765 15.80 -17.12 -15.22
CA PHE A 765 14.40 -17.34 -14.82
C PHE A 765 14.18 -16.98 -13.37
N LYS A 766 12.94 -16.64 -13.04
CA LYS A 766 12.45 -16.55 -11.67
C LYS A 766 11.30 -17.53 -11.47
N LEU A 767 11.30 -18.20 -10.31
CA LEU A 767 10.24 -19.09 -9.87
C LEU A 767 9.64 -18.53 -8.58
N ASN A 768 8.33 -18.44 -8.55
CA ASN A 768 7.57 -18.12 -7.34
C ASN A 768 6.55 -19.23 -7.10
N PHE A 769 6.46 -19.67 -5.86
CA PHE A 769 5.45 -20.62 -5.41
C PHE A 769 4.86 -20.10 -4.10
N ASP A 770 3.61 -19.67 -4.16
CA ASP A 770 2.85 -19.21 -3.01
C ASP A 770 1.84 -20.29 -2.63
N TRP A 771 1.84 -20.70 -1.37
CA TRP A 771 1.03 -21.80 -0.90
C TRP A 771 0.32 -21.48 0.41
N THR A 772 -0.98 -21.64 0.43
CA THR A 772 -1.82 -21.63 1.62
C THR A 772 -2.26 -23.10 1.86
N PRO A 773 -1.61 -23.81 2.81
CA PRO A 773 -1.72 -25.27 2.90
C PRO A 773 -3.02 -25.80 3.49
N PHE A 774 -3.79 -24.96 4.19
CA PHE A 774 -5.01 -25.39 4.88
C PHE A 774 -5.94 -24.21 5.19
N GLY A 775 -7.18 -24.55 5.56
CA GLY A 775 -8.25 -23.60 5.88
C GLY A 775 -9.14 -23.28 4.68
N ASP A 776 -10.10 -22.41 4.90
CA ASP A 776 -11.10 -22.01 3.88
C ASP A 776 -10.50 -21.35 2.61
N PHE A 777 -9.23 -21.01 2.67
CA PHE A 777 -8.49 -20.36 1.60
C PHE A 777 -7.35 -21.25 1.09
N GLU A 778 -7.45 -22.57 1.25
CA GLU A 778 -6.46 -23.52 0.74
C GLU A 778 -6.28 -23.33 -0.76
N ARG A 779 -5.05 -22.99 -1.19
CA ARG A 779 -4.68 -22.84 -2.59
C ARG A 779 -3.18 -22.73 -2.76
N TRP A 780 -2.73 -22.94 -3.98
CA TRP A 780 -1.36 -22.64 -4.38
C TRP A 780 -1.33 -21.86 -5.70
N TYR A 781 -0.27 -21.09 -5.86
CA TYR A 781 0.06 -20.37 -7.08
C TYR A 781 1.50 -20.67 -7.47
N PHE A 782 1.71 -21.11 -8.67
CA PHE A 782 3.03 -21.39 -9.24
C PHE A 782 3.28 -20.46 -10.43
N PHE A 783 4.44 -19.85 -10.44
CA PHE A 783 4.90 -18.98 -11.52
C PHE A 783 6.34 -19.32 -11.87
N ILE A 784 6.66 -19.47 -13.16
CA ILE A 784 8.02 -19.46 -13.70
C ILE A 784 8.06 -18.59 -14.93
N GLY A 785 8.99 -17.65 -15.02
CA GLY A 785 9.10 -16.74 -16.15
C GLY A 785 10.51 -16.19 -16.33
N ILE A 786 10.78 -15.63 -17.49
CA ILE A 786 12.06 -15.01 -17.80
C ILE A 786 12.16 -13.68 -17.09
N LYS A 787 13.32 -13.37 -16.52
CA LYS A 787 13.58 -12.12 -15.80
C LYS A 787 13.64 -10.92 -16.73
N SER A 788 14.15 -11.12 -17.93
CA SER A 788 14.34 -10.04 -18.89
C SER A 788 13.04 -9.34 -19.24
N SER A 789 13.05 -8.03 -19.22
CA SER A 789 11.92 -7.19 -19.59
C SER A 789 11.50 -7.33 -21.06
N ILE A 790 12.44 -7.71 -21.94
CA ILE A 790 12.18 -7.93 -23.38
C ILE A 790 11.32 -9.16 -23.61
N LEU A 791 11.47 -10.18 -22.78
CA LEU A 791 10.82 -11.48 -22.90
C LEU A 791 9.90 -11.81 -21.73
N LYS A 792 9.46 -10.81 -20.98
CA LYS A 792 8.61 -10.96 -19.78
C LYS A 792 7.30 -11.72 -20.03
N ASP A 793 6.84 -11.76 -21.27
CA ASP A 793 5.61 -12.46 -21.65
C ASP A 793 5.84 -13.98 -21.82
N LEU A 794 7.10 -14.44 -21.83
CA LEU A 794 7.45 -15.86 -21.80
C LEU A 794 7.45 -16.34 -20.35
N LYS A 795 6.27 -16.67 -19.86
CA LYS A 795 6.01 -17.17 -18.52
C LYS A 795 5.01 -18.31 -18.54
N TRP A 796 5.10 -19.15 -17.53
CA TRP A 796 4.09 -20.15 -17.23
C TRP A 796 3.61 -19.93 -15.80
N GLU A 797 2.30 -19.89 -15.64
CA GLU A 797 1.67 -19.71 -14.35
C GLU A 797 0.50 -20.69 -14.20
N ASN A 798 0.33 -21.22 -13.01
CA ASN A 798 -0.75 -22.12 -12.68
C ASN A 798 -1.25 -21.86 -11.26
N ILE A 799 -2.57 -22.00 -11.07
CA ILE A 799 -3.26 -21.70 -9.81
C ILE A 799 -4.16 -22.87 -9.48
N SER A 800 -4.10 -23.38 -8.25
CA SER A 800 -5.17 -24.20 -7.73
C SER A 800 -6.30 -23.32 -7.22
N GLN A 801 -7.54 -23.65 -7.50
CA GLN A 801 -8.70 -23.00 -6.90
C GLN A 801 -9.07 -23.70 -5.59
N PRO A 802 -9.58 -22.98 -4.58
CA PRO A 802 -10.15 -23.61 -3.42
C PRO A 802 -11.36 -24.47 -3.85
N PRO A 803 -11.66 -25.57 -3.13
CA PRO A 803 -12.85 -26.36 -3.43
C PRO A 803 -14.10 -25.47 -3.41
N PRO A 804 -15.07 -25.68 -4.29
CA PRO A 804 -16.31 -24.93 -4.29
C PRO A 804 -17.02 -25.13 -2.94
N ARG A 805 -17.50 -24.05 -2.33
CA ARG A 805 -18.28 -24.05 -1.09
C ARG A 805 -19.71 -24.42 -1.35
#